data_55c630bba8bf9c621d69b7e88c37f56e
#
_entry.id   55c630bba8bf9c621d69b7e88c37f56e
#
_cell.length_a   1.000
_cell.length_b   1.000
_cell.length_c   1.000
_cell.angle_alpha   90.00
_cell.angle_beta   90.00
_cell.angle_gamma   90.00
#
_symmetry.space_group_name_H-M   'P 1'
#
loop_
_entity.id
_entity.type
_entity.pdbx_description
1 polymer ?
#
loop_
_entity_poly.entity_id
_entity_poly.type
_entity_poly.pdbx_seq_one_letter_code
_entity_poly.pdbx_strand_id
1 'polypeptide(L)'
;MKKCNPDLWLGGLPFAVSRSAVYQKAAWLSKCAIHVHAPPVVTAPSGFSVRTICRLAQKQGRALEPLSCIPCVSRLARRLPAAYFLVKPRLVFYNRSDCKIVSLRVGRDALSSMTTKDMEGRYAVKKELESLLTPWKIGNVEIKNRIVLTSMGGTNLFGWMEINHFDEAGARFIMEVAKNNVGLVLPGCQPVYNPMYGQWLHKKQKMYDDLAKWMPEFHKTGAKLFVQLTAGFGRSFTVSEMMEKLYNNKVLRVLSKPVMDLDKITASASPAPNRWSDKLPSREMTKAEIQQFIDSFAKSAKKLKDAGVDGVEVHAVHEGYLLDQFTLHYVNKRTDEYGGSLENRYRFAAEIVKAIKAACGQDFPVSLRYSVVSKTKGMRQGALPGEDYVEVGRDMAESEIAAKYLQDAGYDMLNCDNGTYDAWYWAHPPIYMPENCNLEEVEHIRKFVDIPVVCAGRMTLEAAAKSIAEGGIDGAGFARNFLADPAWFTKVLEDREADIRPCILCHNGCFNMCHYKGVPNDQDLSDSLHLARCAVNAEMMQWNKHRIQPTASPKTIRIIGGGIGGMEVARVAKLRGHNPVVYEKADVLGGTFIPASAESYKGKLRDLLAWYRREMDRLCIEVHLSTEITDLSAFGSDPIVVATGSVPVVLRGVPGHERMIEACDFLNGAPVGENVAVIGGGLTGCEIAYELALQGKNVSVIEMKNDLIAQKGVCLANSSYLREWFAWKQVPVYLETTLKEVRDGAVVCTDKDGKEIEIACDSVISSVGYKPAPLPASNVTLVGDCKQVGNLRSVIWGAYEAAMKL
;
A
#
# COMPACT_ATOMS: atom_id res chain seq x y z
N MET A 1 -5.62 4.88 40.14
CA MET A 1 -5.80 5.12 38.70
C MET A 1 -6.81 6.24 38.51
N LYS A 2 -6.42 7.38 37.98
CA LYS A 2 -7.31 8.55 37.82
C LYS A 2 -7.87 8.52 36.39
N LYS A 3 -9.21 8.62 36.29
CA LYS A 3 -9.96 8.64 35.01
C LYS A 3 -9.49 9.77 34.11
N CYS A 4 -9.24 9.52 32.83
CA CYS A 4 -9.16 10.55 31.80
C CYS A 4 -10.54 11.23 31.74
N ASN A 5 -10.60 12.55 31.85
CA ASN A 5 -11.84 13.30 31.76
C ASN A 5 -12.27 13.39 30.28
N PRO A 6 -13.44 12.89 29.89
CA PRO A 6 -13.93 12.98 28.52
C PRO A 6 -14.22 14.42 28.04
N ASP A 7 -14.42 15.38 28.98
CA ASP A 7 -14.79 16.76 28.64
C ASP A 7 -13.66 17.61 28.05
N LEU A 8 -12.44 17.07 27.93
CA LEU A 8 -11.35 17.68 27.14
C LEU A 8 -11.48 17.49 25.62
N TRP A 9 -12.46 16.74 25.19
CA TRP A 9 -12.91 16.69 23.80
C TRP A 9 -13.89 17.85 23.54
N LEU A 10 -13.37 19.05 23.42
CA LEU A 10 -14.14 20.17 22.91
C LEU A 10 -14.62 19.84 21.49
N GLY A 11 -15.89 19.49 21.45
CA GLY A 11 -16.77 19.41 20.30
C GLY A 11 -16.14 19.18 18.92
N GLY A 12 -16.05 17.92 18.48
CA GLY A 12 -16.21 17.52 17.10
C GLY A 12 -15.24 18.02 16.03
N LEU A 13 -14.12 18.63 16.39
CA LEU A 13 -13.11 19.02 15.42
C LEU A 13 -11.87 18.14 15.58
N PRO A 14 -11.52 17.34 14.54
CA PRO A 14 -10.21 16.72 14.50
C PRO A 14 -9.17 17.85 14.45
N PHE A 15 -8.21 17.84 15.37
CA PHE A 15 -7.08 18.78 15.35
C PHE A 15 -6.09 18.41 14.23
N ALA A 16 -6.55 18.52 13.00
CA ALA A 16 -5.68 18.82 11.87
C ALA A 16 -5.72 20.33 11.72
N VAL A 17 -4.79 21.03 12.35
CA VAL A 17 -4.61 22.46 12.10
C VAL A 17 -4.03 22.60 10.70
N SER A 18 -4.88 22.81 9.71
CA SER A 18 -4.41 23.18 8.38
C SER A 18 -3.63 24.48 8.45
N ARG A 19 -2.62 24.68 7.61
CA ARG A 19 -1.87 25.94 7.53
C ARG A 19 -2.79 27.16 7.44
N SER A 20 -3.93 27.04 6.76
CA SER A 20 -4.93 28.09 6.64
C SER A 20 -5.59 28.48 7.98
N ALA A 21 -5.80 27.52 8.89
CA ALA A 21 -6.38 27.82 10.21
C ALA A 21 -5.38 28.55 11.13
N VAL A 22 -4.08 28.31 10.97
CA VAL A 22 -3.02 29.07 11.67
C VAL A 22 -2.96 30.51 11.14
N TYR A 23 -3.05 30.71 9.83
CA TYR A 23 -3.08 32.06 9.24
C TYR A 23 -4.32 32.88 9.64
N GLN A 24 -5.50 32.26 9.58
CA GLN A 24 -6.72 32.96 10.03
C GLN A 24 -6.72 33.29 11.52
N LYS A 25 -6.13 32.44 12.37
CA LYS A 25 -5.96 32.72 13.79
C LYS A 25 -4.84 33.71 14.10
N ALA A 26 -3.79 33.76 13.29
CA ALA A 26 -2.74 34.77 13.38
C ALA A 26 -3.26 36.16 13.04
N ALA A 27 -4.09 36.30 12.01
CA ALA A 27 -4.77 37.59 11.68
C ALA A 27 -5.72 38.07 12.79
N TRP A 28 -6.33 37.10 13.55
CA TRP A 28 -7.16 37.43 14.72
C TRP A 28 -6.32 37.85 15.94
N LEU A 29 -5.16 37.21 16.14
CA LEU A 29 -4.21 37.57 17.22
C LEU A 29 -3.59 38.95 17.03
N SER A 30 -3.49 39.47 15.78
CA SER A 30 -3.01 40.83 15.51
C SER A 30 -3.94 41.91 16.04
N LYS A 31 -5.14 41.59 16.50
CA LYS A 31 -6.13 42.52 17.07
C LYS A 31 -6.17 42.52 18.61
N CYS A 32 -5.36 41.73 19.31
CA CYS A 32 -5.37 41.58 20.76
C CYS A 32 -4.07 42.09 21.42
N ALA A 33 -4.12 42.78 22.57
CA ALA A 33 -2.95 43.24 23.29
C ALA A 33 -2.29 42.16 24.14
N ILE A 34 -0.96 42.05 24.18
CA ILE A 34 -0.18 41.05 24.93
C ILE A 34 0.32 41.63 26.25
N HIS A 35 0.00 41.02 27.36
CA HIS A 35 0.66 41.22 28.63
C HIS A 35 1.41 39.96 29.05
N VAL A 36 2.69 40.03 29.34
CA VAL A 36 3.60 38.95 29.63
C VAL A 36 3.93 38.89 31.12
N HIS A 37 3.67 37.73 31.77
CA HIS A 37 4.02 37.49 33.17
C HIS A 37 4.85 36.20 33.32
N ALA A 38 6.13 36.27 33.67
CA ALA A 38 7.06 35.17 33.61
C ALA A 38 7.91 34.95 34.85
N PRO A 39 8.39 33.86 35.00
CA PRO A 39 9.82 33.53 35.01
C PRO A 39 10.16 32.24 34.24
N PRO A 40 11.37 31.71 34.28
CA PRO A 40 12.33 31.84 33.24
C PRO A 40 12.35 30.71 32.23
N VAL A 41 12.84 30.97 31.05
CA VAL A 41 13.33 30.05 29.99
C VAL A 41 12.47 28.81 29.64
N VAL A 42 11.54 28.99 28.75
CA VAL A 42 10.77 27.90 28.08
C VAL A 42 11.16 27.89 26.61
N THR A 43 11.43 26.74 26.02
CA THR A 43 11.66 26.57 24.55
C THR A 43 10.36 26.17 23.87
N ALA A 44 10.06 26.85 22.76
CA ALA A 44 8.97 26.50 21.87
C ALA A 44 9.45 25.47 20.82
N PRO A 45 8.61 24.57 20.33
CA PRO A 45 8.96 23.75 19.17
C PRO A 45 9.11 24.65 17.96
N SER A 46 10.07 24.38 17.10
CA SER A 46 10.45 25.19 15.93
C SER A 46 11.43 26.34 16.15
N GLY A 47 12.35 26.23 17.11
CA GLY A 47 13.50 27.13 17.15
C GLY A 47 13.30 28.48 17.84
N PHE A 48 12.11 28.80 18.33
CA PHE A 48 11.88 29.97 19.15
C PHE A 48 12.16 29.67 20.62
N SER A 49 13.27 30.19 21.12
CA SER A 49 13.54 30.20 22.55
C SER A 49 12.62 31.23 23.23
N VAL A 50 11.91 30.82 24.28
CA VAL A 50 11.14 31.72 25.14
C VAL A 50 12.04 32.80 25.74
N ARG A 51 13.37 32.57 25.78
CA ARG A 51 14.35 33.64 26.06
C ARG A 51 14.24 34.85 25.12
N THR A 52 13.86 34.64 23.86
CA THR A 52 13.71 35.75 22.90
C THR A 52 12.44 36.55 23.22
N ILE A 53 11.33 35.86 23.54
CA ILE A 53 10.06 36.51 23.92
C ILE A 53 10.20 37.19 25.29
N CYS A 54 10.88 36.55 26.26
CA CYS A 54 11.15 37.14 27.55
C CYS A 54 12.11 38.34 27.49
N ARG A 55 13.15 38.35 26.62
CA ARG A 55 14.01 39.51 26.38
C ARG A 55 13.26 40.68 25.75
N LEU A 56 12.30 40.43 24.88
CA LEU A 56 11.42 41.45 24.31
C LEU A 56 10.48 42.04 25.36
N ALA A 57 9.97 41.21 26.29
CA ALA A 57 9.10 41.67 27.36
C ALA A 57 9.87 42.44 28.47
N GLN A 58 11.09 41.98 28.81
CA GLN A 58 11.97 42.68 29.76
C GLN A 58 12.43 44.05 29.24
N LYS A 59 12.62 44.21 27.92
CA LYS A 59 12.90 45.51 27.31
C LYS A 59 11.74 46.53 27.45
N GLN A 60 10.53 46.02 27.77
CA GLN A 60 9.32 46.86 27.96
C GLN A 60 8.89 47.04 29.42
N GLY A 61 9.66 46.54 30.39
CA GLY A 61 9.49 46.84 31.86
C GLY A 61 8.26 46.17 32.54
N ARG A 62 7.88 44.97 32.18
CA ARG A 62 6.67 44.28 32.72
C ARG A 62 6.99 42.96 33.48
N ALA A 63 6.27 42.70 34.56
CA ALA A 63 6.44 41.53 35.46
C ALA A 63 5.51 40.34 35.09
N LEU A 64 5.87 39.12 35.51
CA LEU A 64 5.27 37.86 35.17
C LEU A 64 4.84 37.01 36.40
N GLU A 65 3.59 36.51 36.49
CA GLU A 65 3.09 35.69 37.61
C GLU A 65 2.79 34.23 37.22
N PRO A 66 3.12 33.19 38.05
CA PRO A 66 2.83 31.79 37.78
C PRO A 66 1.38 31.40 38.15
N LEU A 67 0.74 30.54 37.37
CA LEU A 67 -0.54 29.94 37.67
C LEU A 67 -0.38 28.50 38.19
N SER A 68 -1.24 28.14 39.15
CA SER A 68 -1.23 26.79 39.75
C SER A 68 -1.52 25.67 38.73
N CYS A 69 -0.86 24.56 38.93
CA CYS A 69 -0.89 23.38 38.09
C CYS A 69 -2.27 22.69 38.02
N ILE A 70 -2.79 22.46 36.84
CA ILE A 70 -4.01 21.66 36.65
C ILE A 70 -3.60 20.21 36.32
N PRO A 71 -3.93 19.21 37.19
CA PRO A 71 -3.40 17.84 37.09
C PRO A 71 -3.72 17.09 35.77
N CYS A 72 -4.79 17.49 35.07
CA CYS A 72 -5.22 16.81 33.82
C CYS A 72 -4.39 17.19 32.56
N VAL A 73 -3.83 18.39 32.53
CA VAL A 73 -3.04 18.87 31.38
C VAL A 73 -1.64 18.23 31.40
N SER A 74 -1.15 17.84 32.57
CA SER A 74 0.16 17.22 32.74
C SER A 74 0.31 15.83 32.11
N ARG A 75 -0.79 15.09 31.86
CA ARG A 75 -0.77 13.77 31.18
C ARG A 75 -0.81 13.87 29.69
N LEU A 76 -1.56 14.82 29.12
CA LEU A 76 -1.60 15.05 27.66
C LEU A 76 -0.26 15.57 27.15
N ALA A 77 0.37 16.41 27.93
CA ALA A 77 1.61 17.07 27.60
C ALA A 77 2.88 16.19 27.73
N ARG A 78 2.81 15.03 28.34
CA ARG A 78 3.98 14.11 28.44
C ARG A 78 4.39 13.51 27.09
N ARG A 79 3.59 13.69 26.04
CA ARG A 79 3.82 13.09 24.71
C ARG A 79 4.05 14.09 23.57
N LEU A 80 3.89 15.39 23.85
CA LEU A 80 4.19 16.44 22.87
C LEU A 80 5.42 17.23 23.35
N PRO A 81 6.36 17.57 22.48
CA PRO A 81 7.54 18.37 22.86
C PRO A 81 7.17 19.75 23.40
N ALA A 82 6.06 20.35 22.97
CA ALA A 82 5.34 21.44 23.60
C ALA A 82 3.91 21.55 23.05
N ALA A 83 2.95 21.98 23.84
CA ALA A 83 1.56 22.17 23.43
C ALA A 83 1.09 23.62 23.67
N TYR A 84 0.34 24.17 22.69
CA TYR A 84 -0.22 25.52 22.76
C TYR A 84 -1.73 25.44 22.87
N PHE A 85 -2.28 26.16 23.84
CA PHE A 85 -3.73 26.26 24.02
C PHE A 85 -4.15 27.74 24.11
N LEU A 86 -5.15 28.10 23.33
CA LEU A 86 -5.76 29.42 23.41
C LEU A 86 -7.05 29.35 24.23
N VAL A 87 -7.02 29.87 25.46
CA VAL A 87 -8.19 29.97 26.33
C VAL A 87 -8.43 31.45 26.64
N LYS A 88 -9.44 32.02 26.00
CA LYS A 88 -9.89 33.42 25.98
C LYS A 88 -9.23 34.34 27.03
N PRO A 89 -8.57 35.33 26.70
CA PRO A 89 -7.60 35.73 25.72
C PRO A 89 -6.15 35.47 26.21
N ARG A 90 -5.80 34.22 26.44
CA ARG A 90 -4.51 33.81 27.00
C ARG A 90 -3.91 32.70 26.17
N LEU A 91 -2.61 32.81 25.85
CA LEU A 91 -1.79 31.75 25.28
C LEU A 91 -1.19 30.95 26.45
N VAL A 92 -1.45 29.66 26.51
CA VAL A 92 -0.99 28.75 27.56
C VAL A 92 0.10 27.84 27.01
N PHE A 93 1.26 27.85 27.65
CA PHE A 93 2.40 26.99 27.30
C PHE A 93 2.60 25.92 28.35
N TYR A 94 2.93 24.72 27.92
CA TYR A 94 3.36 23.66 28.80
C TYR A 94 4.81 23.29 28.53
N ASN A 95 5.64 23.26 29.56
CA ASN A 95 7.03 22.83 29.46
C ASN A 95 7.19 21.40 30.01
N ARG A 96 7.75 20.54 29.19
CA ARG A 96 7.95 19.12 29.51
C ARG A 96 9.01 18.86 30.60
N SER A 97 10.07 19.66 30.66
CA SER A 97 11.16 19.46 31.61
C SER A 97 10.81 19.79 33.04
N ASP A 98 9.95 20.76 33.29
CA ASP A 98 9.67 21.29 34.65
C ASP A 98 8.24 21.07 35.11
N CYS A 99 7.40 20.39 34.32
CA CYS A 99 5.97 20.17 34.58
C CYS A 99 5.17 21.46 34.93
N LYS A 100 5.56 22.61 34.39
CA LYS A 100 4.95 23.92 34.66
C LYS A 100 4.13 24.43 33.48
N ILE A 101 2.97 25.02 33.80
CA ILE A 101 2.11 25.71 32.85
C ILE A 101 2.30 27.20 33.02
N VAL A 102 2.59 27.91 31.94
CA VAL A 102 2.72 29.36 31.88
C VAL A 102 1.63 29.94 31.01
N SER A 103 0.92 30.95 31.50
CA SER A 103 -0.13 31.61 30.74
C SER A 103 0.30 33.04 30.37
N LEU A 104 0.15 33.43 29.12
CA LEU A 104 0.50 34.74 28.57
C LEU A 104 -0.74 35.49 28.11
N ARG A 105 -0.94 36.73 28.58
CA ARG A 105 -1.90 37.70 28.02
C ARG A 105 -1.27 38.42 26.85
N VAL A 106 -1.88 38.39 25.67
CA VAL A 106 -1.31 38.92 24.45
C VAL A 106 -1.91 40.29 24.11
N GLY A 107 -1.10 41.32 24.02
CA GLY A 107 -1.48 42.69 23.73
C GLY A 107 -1.07 43.15 22.33
N ARG A 108 -1.79 44.15 21.78
CA ARG A 108 -1.72 44.56 20.36
C ARG A 108 -0.31 44.97 19.85
N ASP A 109 0.51 45.55 20.73
CA ASP A 109 1.73 46.25 20.28
C ASP A 109 2.98 45.34 20.09
N ALA A 110 2.92 44.11 20.60
CA ALA A 110 4.05 43.15 20.47
C ALA A 110 4.01 42.28 19.21
N LEU A 111 2.90 42.30 18.46
CA LEU A 111 2.74 41.52 17.23
C LEU A 111 3.00 42.37 15.97
N SER A 112 2.98 43.69 16.08
CA SER A 112 3.24 44.64 14.95
C SER A 112 4.71 44.67 14.51
N SER A 113 5.63 44.14 15.32
CA SER A 113 7.05 44.02 15.01
C SER A 113 7.51 42.65 14.52
N MET A 114 6.62 41.64 14.49
CA MET A 114 6.91 40.33 13.93
C MET A 114 6.55 40.33 12.42
N THR A 115 7.53 40.11 11.57
CA THR A 115 7.32 39.99 10.15
C THR A 115 6.66 38.65 9.82
N THR A 116 5.91 38.60 8.70
CA THR A 116 5.33 37.35 8.19
C THR A 116 6.38 36.25 7.98
N LYS A 117 7.65 36.61 7.75
CA LYS A 117 8.79 35.71 7.67
C LYS A 117 9.12 35.00 9.00
N ASP A 118 8.90 35.67 10.13
CA ASP A 118 9.15 35.10 11.46
C ASP A 118 8.03 34.14 11.92
N MET A 119 6.88 34.15 11.23
CA MET A 119 5.71 33.30 11.48
C MET A 119 5.58 32.16 10.47
N GLU A 120 6.35 32.18 9.40
CA GLU A 120 6.57 31.00 8.54
C GLU A 120 7.51 30.04 9.26
N GLY A 121 6.99 29.38 10.31
CA GLY A 121 7.58 28.16 10.82
C GLY A 121 7.60 27.14 9.69
N ARG A 122 8.65 27.13 8.85
CA ARG A 122 8.98 25.97 8.07
C ARG A 122 9.09 24.85 9.07
N TYR A 123 8.22 23.82 8.96
CA TYR A 123 8.52 22.55 9.54
C TYR A 123 9.95 22.26 9.15
N ALA A 124 10.83 21.96 10.11
CA ALA A 124 12.22 21.63 9.81
C ALA A 124 12.18 20.27 9.10
N VAL A 125 11.89 20.30 7.81
CA VAL A 125 12.01 19.13 6.93
C VAL A 125 13.44 18.64 7.10
N LYS A 126 13.59 17.36 7.32
CA LYS A 126 14.93 16.75 7.37
C LYS A 126 15.70 17.17 6.13
N LYS A 127 16.90 17.70 6.31
CA LYS A 127 17.69 18.28 5.23
C LYS A 127 17.86 17.32 4.05
N GLU A 128 18.01 16.04 4.35
CA GLU A 128 18.13 14.95 3.37
C GLU A 128 16.88 14.76 2.49
N LEU A 129 15.71 15.29 2.86
CA LEU A 129 14.46 15.19 2.11
C LEU A 129 14.07 16.48 1.38
N GLU A 130 14.86 17.55 1.45
CA GLU A 130 14.53 18.85 0.85
C GLU A 130 14.35 18.77 -0.67
N SER A 131 15.11 17.92 -1.38
CA SER A 131 15.00 17.72 -2.83
C SER A 131 13.61 17.25 -3.26
N LEU A 132 12.91 16.46 -2.41
CA LEU A 132 11.55 15.99 -2.67
C LEU A 132 10.52 17.13 -2.72
N LEU A 133 10.81 18.29 -2.14
CA LEU A 133 9.91 19.44 -2.07
C LEU A 133 10.14 20.45 -3.20
N THR A 134 11.15 20.22 -4.05
CA THR A 134 11.43 21.14 -5.16
C THR A 134 10.39 20.99 -6.27
N PRO A 135 9.91 22.11 -6.87
CA PRO A 135 9.02 22.05 -8.02
C PRO A 135 9.75 21.54 -9.28
N TRP A 136 9.00 21.03 -10.22
CA TRP A 136 9.49 20.57 -11.52
C TRP A 136 8.40 20.72 -12.59
N LYS A 137 8.69 20.37 -13.85
CA LYS A 137 7.76 20.55 -14.96
C LYS A 137 7.62 19.28 -15.79
N ILE A 138 6.42 19.05 -16.33
CA ILE A 138 6.12 18.07 -17.38
C ILE A 138 5.50 18.85 -18.52
N GLY A 139 6.22 18.99 -19.65
CA GLY A 139 5.86 19.95 -20.66
C GLY A 139 5.73 21.37 -20.06
N ASN A 140 4.57 22.00 -20.21
CA ASN A 140 4.27 23.33 -19.66
C ASN A 140 3.61 23.29 -18.26
N VAL A 141 3.33 22.11 -17.70
CA VAL A 141 2.64 21.97 -16.41
C VAL A 141 3.66 21.90 -15.27
N GLU A 142 3.55 22.84 -14.33
CA GLU A 142 4.35 22.85 -13.12
C GLU A 142 3.77 21.95 -12.04
N ILE A 143 4.62 21.11 -11.45
CA ILE A 143 4.32 20.17 -10.36
C ILE A 143 5.00 20.69 -9.09
N LYS A 144 4.24 20.86 -8.01
CA LYS A 144 4.70 21.55 -6.77
C LYS A 144 5.80 20.84 -5.98
N ASN A 145 5.96 19.52 -6.14
CA ASN A 145 6.98 18.71 -5.47
C ASN A 145 7.19 17.38 -6.22
N ARG A 146 8.17 16.58 -5.80
CA ARG A 146 8.64 15.38 -6.49
C ARG A 146 7.87 14.09 -6.09
N ILE A 147 6.86 14.19 -5.22
CA ILE A 147 6.07 13.02 -4.78
C ILE A 147 4.93 12.77 -5.76
N VAL A 148 4.91 11.56 -6.30
CA VAL A 148 3.92 11.10 -7.28
C VAL A 148 3.09 9.96 -6.70
N LEU A 149 1.74 10.09 -6.68
CA LEU A 149 0.88 8.93 -6.59
C LEU A 149 0.92 8.26 -7.95
N THR A 150 1.71 7.18 -8.09
CA THR A 150 1.78 6.42 -9.34
C THR A 150 0.57 5.52 -9.50
N SER A 151 0.16 5.30 -10.75
CA SER A 151 -1.04 4.53 -11.09
C SER A 151 -1.00 3.10 -10.54
N MET A 152 -2.13 2.70 -9.96
CA MET A 152 -2.35 1.36 -9.44
C MET A 152 -3.78 0.92 -9.77
N GLY A 153 -3.94 -0.30 -10.26
CA GLY A 153 -5.26 -0.87 -10.53
C GLY A 153 -6.17 -0.80 -9.30
N GLY A 154 -7.43 -0.42 -9.51
CA GLY A 154 -8.41 -0.25 -8.44
C GLY A 154 -8.38 1.12 -7.75
N THR A 155 -7.58 2.10 -8.22
CA THR A 155 -7.67 3.52 -7.79
C THR A 155 -8.27 4.39 -8.89
N ASN A 156 -9.17 3.83 -9.66
CA ASN A 156 -9.72 4.41 -10.88
C ASN A 156 -10.75 5.51 -10.58
N LEU A 157 -10.80 6.51 -11.46
CA LEU A 157 -11.80 7.59 -11.41
C LEU A 157 -13.11 7.23 -12.11
N PHE A 158 -13.09 6.24 -13.02
CA PHE A 158 -14.23 5.97 -13.90
C PHE A 158 -14.75 4.53 -13.80
N GLY A 159 -14.64 3.96 -12.61
CA GLY A 159 -14.96 2.57 -12.34
C GLY A 159 -13.85 1.61 -12.82
N TRP A 160 -13.86 0.40 -12.32
CA TRP A 160 -12.92 -0.65 -12.69
C TRP A 160 -13.63 -1.97 -12.89
N MET A 161 -13.53 -2.54 -14.12
CA MET A 161 -14.20 -3.80 -14.49
C MET A 161 -15.74 -3.75 -14.40
N GLU A 162 -16.31 -2.57 -14.54
CA GLU A 162 -17.75 -2.28 -14.50
C GLU A 162 -18.16 -1.24 -15.55
N ILE A 163 -19.44 -0.86 -15.60
CA ILE A 163 -19.91 0.20 -16.49
C ILE A 163 -19.24 1.52 -16.11
N ASN A 164 -18.61 2.19 -17.10
CA ASN A 164 -17.93 3.45 -16.88
C ASN A 164 -18.87 4.53 -16.27
N HIS A 165 -18.47 5.09 -15.15
CA HIS A 165 -19.12 6.18 -14.44
C HIS A 165 -18.07 6.98 -13.67
N PHE A 166 -18.40 8.16 -13.15
CA PHE A 166 -17.53 8.87 -12.22
C PHE A 166 -17.62 8.19 -10.85
N ASP A 167 -16.48 7.65 -10.36
CA ASP A 167 -16.42 6.87 -9.13
C ASP A 167 -16.14 7.79 -7.93
N GLU A 168 -17.15 8.00 -7.08
CA GLU A 168 -17.04 8.88 -5.91
C GLU A 168 -16.03 8.37 -4.86
N ALA A 169 -15.90 7.05 -4.69
CA ALA A 169 -14.96 6.49 -3.71
C ALA A 169 -13.51 6.63 -4.19
N GLY A 170 -13.27 6.36 -5.49
CA GLY A 170 -11.98 6.63 -6.13
C GLY A 170 -11.62 8.12 -6.10
N ALA A 171 -12.55 8.99 -6.46
CA ALA A 171 -12.36 10.44 -6.42
C ALA A 171 -12.09 10.97 -5.00
N ARG A 172 -12.75 10.41 -3.98
CA ARG A 172 -12.50 10.73 -2.57
C ARG A 172 -11.09 10.35 -2.13
N PHE A 173 -10.64 9.13 -2.48
CA PHE A 173 -9.27 8.70 -2.18
C PHE A 173 -8.24 9.64 -2.82
N ILE A 174 -8.40 9.93 -4.11
CA ILE A 174 -7.51 10.82 -4.86
C ILE A 174 -7.49 12.22 -4.24
N MET A 175 -8.64 12.76 -3.87
CA MET A 175 -8.75 14.05 -3.19
C MET A 175 -8.02 14.04 -1.84
N GLU A 176 -8.14 12.96 -1.06
CA GLU A 176 -7.49 12.85 0.24
C GLU A 176 -5.96 12.80 0.09
N VAL A 177 -5.46 12.02 -0.88
CA VAL A 177 -4.04 11.99 -1.21
C VAL A 177 -3.53 13.36 -1.66
N ALA A 178 -4.25 14.03 -2.56
CA ALA A 178 -3.87 15.35 -3.07
C ALA A 178 -3.79 16.43 -1.98
N LYS A 179 -4.68 16.36 -0.97
CA LYS A 179 -4.65 17.23 0.23
C LYS A 179 -3.43 17.00 1.11
N ASN A 180 -2.77 15.85 0.99
CA ASN A 180 -1.66 15.41 1.82
C ASN A 180 -0.29 15.54 1.13
N ASN A 181 -0.05 16.71 0.50
CA ASN A 181 1.25 17.14 -0.05
C ASN A 181 1.78 16.32 -1.23
N VAL A 182 0.92 15.70 -2.03
CA VAL A 182 1.32 15.07 -3.29
C VAL A 182 1.38 16.10 -4.41
N GLY A 183 2.41 16.03 -5.27
CA GLY A 183 2.59 16.93 -6.42
C GLY A 183 1.81 16.47 -7.64
N LEU A 184 1.97 15.22 -8.03
CA LEU A 184 1.32 14.62 -9.19
C LEU A 184 0.50 13.38 -8.78
N VAL A 185 -0.70 13.27 -9.31
CA VAL A 185 -1.61 12.14 -9.07
C VAL A 185 -1.91 11.43 -10.39
N LEU A 186 -1.60 10.14 -10.43
CA LEU A 186 -1.90 9.23 -11.54
C LEU A 186 -2.88 8.16 -11.02
N PRO A 187 -4.19 8.28 -11.26
CA PRO A 187 -5.17 7.25 -10.89
C PRO A 187 -4.93 5.93 -11.61
N GLY A 188 -5.61 4.87 -11.16
CA GLY A 188 -5.56 3.56 -11.82
C GLY A 188 -5.94 3.64 -13.29
N CYS A 189 -5.36 2.76 -14.11
CA CYS A 189 -5.49 2.79 -15.55
C CYS A 189 -6.94 2.61 -16.02
N GLN A 190 -7.38 3.50 -16.92
CA GLN A 190 -8.73 3.49 -17.46
C GLN A 190 -8.71 2.94 -18.89
N PRO A 191 -9.35 1.79 -19.17
CA PRO A 191 -9.43 1.26 -20.52
C PRO A 191 -10.18 2.21 -21.47
N VAL A 192 -9.58 2.57 -22.60
CA VAL A 192 -10.27 3.36 -23.65
C VAL A 192 -11.37 2.56 -24.34
N TYR A 193 -11.29 1.23 -24.24
CA TYR A 193 -12.35 0.28 -24.58
C TYR A 193 -12.66 -0.59 -23.36
N ASN A 194 -13.86 -0.46 -22.80
CA ASN A 194 -14.26 -1.26 -21.64
C ASN A 194 -14.51 -2.71 -22.09
N PRO A 195 -13.68 -3.67 -21.61
CA PRO A 195 -13.75 -5.03 -22.10
C PRO A 195 -15.01 -5.79 -21.66
N MET A 196 -15.56 -5.43 -20.50
CA MET A 196 -16.72 -6.14 -19.92
C MET A 196 -18.06 -5.72 -20.51
N TYR A 197 -18.14 -4.55 -21.15
CA TYR A 197 -19.41 -4.00 -21.65
C TYR A 197 -19.31 -3.48 -23.08
N GLY A 198 -18.21 -3.72 -23.77
CA GLY A 198 -18.03 -3.37 -25.18
C GLY A 198 -18.13 -1.87 -25.47
N GLN A 199 -17.80 -1.01 -24.52
CA GLN A 199 -18.05 0.43 -24.62
C GLN A 199 -16.74 1.22 -24.74
N TRP A 200 -16.73 2.18 -25.70
CA TRP A 200 -15.65 3.13 -25.83
C TRP A 200 -15.76 4.24 -24.80
N LEU A 201 -14.68 4.56 -24.09
CA LEU A 201 -14.63 5.53 -23.00
C LEU A 201 -15.13 6.91 -23.42
N HIS A 202 -14.69 7.41 -24.57
CA HIS A 202 -15.07 8.73 -25.10
C HIS A 202 -16.57 8.91 -25.36
N LYS A 203 -17.39 7.83 -25.35
CA LYS A 203 -18.83 7.90 -25.58
C LYS A 203 -19.66 8.18 -24.31
N LYS A 204 -19.05 8.20 -23.13
CA LYS A 204 -19.74 8.37 -21.82
C LYS A 204 -19.65 9.82 -21.33
N GLN A 205 -20.39 10.75 -21.95
CA GLN A 205 -20.32 12.19 -21.66
C GLN A 205 -20.54 12.52 -20.20
N LYS A 206 -21.59 11.98 -19.56
CA LYS A 206 -21.93 12.27 -18.16
C LYS A 206 -20.74 12.14 -17.19
N MET A 207 -19.89 11.14 -17.42
CA MET A 207 -18.71 10.88 -16.61
C MET A 207 -17.71 12.06 -16.67
N TYR A 208 -17.51 12.65 -17.85
CA TYR A 208 -16.66 13.82 -18.05
C TYR A 208 -17.28 15.09 -17.46
N ASP A 209 -18.62 15.22 -17.54
CA ASP A 209 -19.33 16.36 -16.93
C ASP A 209 -19.22 16.33 -15.40
N ASP A 210 -19.28 15.16 -14.79
CA ASP A 210 -19.11 15.00 -13.33
C ASP A 210 -17.66 15.24 -12.92
N LEU A 211 -16.68 14.79 -13.73
CA LEU A 211 -15.26 15.11 -13.53
C LEU A 211 -15.01 16.63 -13.60
N ALA A 212 -15.57 17.31 -14.60
CA ALA A 212 -15.42 18.76 -14.77
C ALA A 212 -15.94 19.57 -13.55
N LYS A 213 -16.99 19.07 -12.88
CA LYS A 213 -17.49 19.69 -11.64
C LYS A 213 -16.54 19.44 -10.45
N TRP A 214 -15.83 18.32 -10.44
CA TRP A 214 -14.93 17.93 -9.36
C TRP A 214 -13.54 18.59 -9.46
N MET A 215 -13.02 18.81 -10.68
CA MET A 215 -11.67 19.32 -10.93
C MET A 215 -11.35 20.65 -10.23
N PRO A 216 -12.24 21.67 -10.17
CA PRO A 216 -11.93 22.91 -9.45
C PRO A 216 -11.60 22.70 -7.96
N GLU A 217 -12.27 21.78 -7.29
CA GLU A 217 -11.97 21.44 -5.88
C GLU A 217 -10.63 20.68 -5.76
N PHE A 218 -10.34 19.79 -6.72
CA PHE A 218 -9.06 19.09 -6.76
C PHE A 218 -7.89 20.09 -6.94
N HIS A 219 -7.99 21.05 -7.85
CA HIS A 219 -6.95 22.04 -8.10
C HIS A 219 -6.66 22.94 -6.88
N LYS A 220 -7.60 23.13 -5.96
CA LYS A 220 -7.35 23.87 -4.70
C LYS A 220 -6.29 23.20 -3.82
N THR A 221 -5.99 21.92 -4.02
CA THR A 221 -4.91 21.20 -3.31
C THR A 221 -3.52 21.57 -3.82
N GLY A 222 -3.44 22.18 -5.01
CA GLY A 222 -2.20 22.44 -5.73
C GLY A 222 -1.56 21.20 -6.36
N ALA A 223 -2.17 20.02 -6.25
CA ALA A 223 -1.75 18.84 -6.98
C ALA A 223 -2.18 18.90 -8.45
N LYS A 224 -1.50 18.15 -9.32
CA LYS A 224 -1.84 17.95 -10.72
C LYS A 224 -2.37 16.55 -10.96
N LEU A 225 -3.33 16.42 -11.88
CA LEU A 225 -3.98 15.15 -12.23
C LEU A 225 -3.64 14.76 -13.67
N PHE A 226 -3.01 13.59 -13.85
CA PHE A 226 -2.85 12.96 -15.16
C PHE A 226 -3.64 11.65 -15.16
N VAL A 227 -4.65 11.54 -16.00
CA VAL A 227 -5.46 10.31 -16.09
C VAL A 227 -4.75 9.29 -16.96
N GLN A 228 -4.48 8.11 -16.40
CA GLN A 228 -3.86 7.03 -17.13
C GLN A 228 -4.88 6.31 -18.02
N LEU A 229 -4.63 6.26 -19.34
CA LEU A 229 -5.44 5.59 -20.36
C LEU A 229 -4.75 4.32 -20.86
N THR A 230 -5.48 3.21 -21.01
CA THR A 230 -4.91 1.94 -21.48
C THR A 230 -5.65 1.38 -22.69
N ALA A 231 -4.90 0.76 -23.61
CA ALA A 231 -5.46 -0.06 -24.69
C ALA A 231 -6.00 -1.41 -24.19
N GLY A 232 -5.73 -1.77 -22.94
CA GLY A 232 -6.15 -3.02 -22.32
C GLY A 232 -5.01 -4.01 -22.15
N PHE A 233 -5.38 -5.24 -21.84
CA PHE A 233 -4.44 -6.25 -21.34
C PHE A 233 -3.94 -7.21 -22.43
N GLY A 234 -4.65 -7.32 -23.58
CA GLY A 234 -4.30 -8.28 -24.61
C GLY A 234 -4.20 -9.72 -24.07
N ARG A 235 -3.12 -10.44 -24.38
CA ARG A 235 -2.87 -11.80 -23.88
C ARG A 235 -2.76 -11.88 -22.34
N SER A 236 -2.55 -10.75 -21.69
CA SER A 236 -2.44 -10.68 -20.21
C SER A 236 -3.78 -10.47 -19.52
N PHE A 237 -4.89 -10.39 -20.28
CA PHE A 237 -6.23 -10.29 -19.69
C PHE A 237 -6.54 -11.50 -18.83
N THR A 238 -7.00 -11.24 -17.60
CA THR A 238 -7.33 -12.29 -16.63
C THR A 238 -8.56 -13.10 -17.08
N VAL A 239 -8.42 -14.41 -17.12
CA VAL A 239 -9.45 -15.33 -17.59
C VAL A 239 -9.97 -16.20 -16.44
N SER A 240 -11.28 -16.30 -16.30
CA SER A 240 -11.94 -17.21 -15.37
C SER A 240 -12.37 -18.51 -16.06
N GLU A 241 -12.63 -19.55 -15.29
CA GLU A 241 -13.18 -20.81 -15.83
C GLU A 241 -14.49 -20.61 -16.60
N MET A 242 -15.32 -19.65 -16.18
CA MET A 242 -16.55 -19.30 -16.91
C MET A 242 -16.21 -18.71 -18.29
N MET A 243 -15.21 -17.84 -18.38
CA MET A 243 -14.75 -17.28 -19.64
C MET A 243 -14.18 -18.35 -20.56
N GLU A 244 -13.43 -19.32 -20.02
CA GLU A 244 -12.95 -20.48 -20.79
C GLU A 244 -14.12 -21.31 -21.35
N LYS A 245 -15.14 -21.60 -20.55
CA LYS A 245 -16.35 -22.33 -21.00
C LYS A 245 -17.09 -21.55 -22.09
N LEU A 246 -17.25 -20.23 -21.93
CA LEU A 246 -17.87 -19.36 -22.94
C LEU A 246 -17.07 -19.36 -24.25
N TYR A 247 -15.75 -19.24 -24.18
CA TYR A 247 -14.87 -19.20 -25.35
C TYR A 247 -14.87 -20.52 -26.12
N ASN A 248 -14.77 -21.65 -25.43
CA ASN A 248 -14.66 -22.97 -26.06
C ASN A 248 -16.00 -23.50 -26.58
N ASN A 249 -17.15 -22.92 -26.18
CA ASN A 249 -18.44 -23.23 -26.76
C ASN A 249 -18.76 -22.26 -27.90
N LYS A 250 -18.77 -22.75 -29.16
CA LYS A 250 -18.97 -21.91 -30.35
C LYS A 250 -20.26 -21.08 -30.33
N VAL A 251 -21.36 -21.62 -29.78
CA VAL A 251 -22.65 -20.93 -29.69
C VAL A 251 -22.60 -19.85 -28.63
N LEU A 252 -22.15 -20.18 -27.42
CA LEU A 252 -22.03 -19.23 -26.32
C LEU A 252 -21.03 -18.10 -26.65
N ARG A 253 -19.93 -18.42 -27.32
CA ARG A 253 -18.95 -17.43 -27.80
C ARG A 253 -19.57 -16.39 -28.73
N VAL A 254 -20.45 -16.79 -29.62
CA VAL A 254 -21.17 -15.85 -30.50
C VAL A 254 -22.21 -15.05 -29.73
N LEU A 255 -22.98 -15.67 -28.85
CA LEU A 255 -24.02 -15.03 -28.07
C LEU A 255 -23.45 -14.04 -27.01
N SER A 256 -22.28 -14.30 -26.47
CA SER A 256 -21.64 -13.41 -25.49
C SER A 256 -20.99 -12.16 -26.09
N LYS A 257 -20.67 -12.13 -27.39
CA LYS A 257 -19.97 -11.02 -28.03
C LYS A 257 -20.53 -9.62 -27.78
N PRO A 258 -21.85 -9.39 -27.72
CA PRO A 258 -22.39 -8.05 -27.46
C PRO A 258 -22.06 -7.52 -26.06
N VAL A 259 -21.83 -8.42 -25.09
CA VAL A 259 -21.53 -8.07 -23.68
C VAL A 259 -20.04 -8.26 -23.40
N MET A 260 -19.44 -9.35 -23.88
CA MET A 260 -18.05 -9.72 -23.64
C MET A 260 -17.46 -10.40 -24.89
N ASP A 261 -16.77 -9.66 -25.71
CA ASP A 261 -16.06 -10.21 -26.88
C ASP A 261 -14.63 -10.64 -26.50
N LEU A 262 -14.53 -11.90 -26.05
CA LEU A 262 -13.24 -12.47 -25.60
C LEU A 262 -12.18 -12.46 -26.73
N ASP A 263 -12.57 -12.61 -27.99
CA ASP A 263 -11.66 -12.52 -29.14
C ASP A 263 -11.01 -11.13 -29.26
N LYS A 264 -11.76 -10.07 -28.96
CA LYS A 264 -11.27 -8.69 -29.01
C LYS A 264 -10.49 -8.34 -27.73
N ILE A 265 -10.97 -8.77 -26.59
CA ILE A 265 -10.38 -8.46 -25.28
C ILE A 265 -8.98 -9.05 -25.13
N THR A 266 -8.77 -10.27 -25.62
CA THR A 266 -7.49 -10.98 -25.56
C THR A 266 -6.64 -10.81 -26.80
N ALA A 267 -7.07 -10.04 -27.80
CA ALA A 267 -6.27 -9.77 -29.00
C ALA A 267 -4.92 -9.15 -28.62
N SER A 268 -3.87 -9.60 -29.28
CA SER A 268 -2.47 -9.25 -29.01
C SER A 268 -1.77 -8.82 -30.30
N ALA A 269 -0.50 -8.48 -30.22
CA ALA A 269 0.32 -8.19 -31.40
C ALA A 269 0.34 -9.37 -32.37
N SER A 270 0.44 -10.60 -31.85
CA SER A 270 0.43 -11.85 -32.61
C SER A 270 -0.29 -12.95 -31.83
N PRO A 271 -0.67 -14.08 -32.43
CA PRO A 271 -1.18 -15.23 -31.72
C PRO A 271 -0.20 -15.71 -30.65
N ALA A 272 -0.65 -15.78 -29.43
CA ALA A 272 0.17 -16.19 -28.29
C ALA A 272 -0.69 -16.85 -27.20
N PRO A 273 -0.12 -17.68 -26.31
CA PRO A 273 -0.82 -18.19 -25.15
C PRO A 273 -1.28 -17.04 -24.25
N ASN A 274 -2.48 -17.14 -23.69
CA ASN A 274 -2.88 -16.22 -22.62
C ASN A 274 -2.00 -16.44 -21.38
N ARG A 275 -1.72 -15.37 -20.64
CA ARG A 275 -0.87 -15.43 -19.44
C ARG A 275 -1.41 -16.38 -18.37
N TRP A 276 -2.74 -16.52 -18.28
CA TRP A 276 -3.45 -17.21 -17.20
C TRP A 276 -4.05 -18.56 -17.61
N SER A 277 -4.25 -18.80 -18.91
CA SER A 277 -4.89 -20.02 -19.40
C SER A 277 -4.45 -20.36 -20.82
N ASP A 278 -4.04 -21.60 -21.03
CA ASP A 278 -3.76 -22.14 -22.38
C ASP A 278 -5.03 -22.43 -23.20
N LYS A 279 -6.19 -22.47 -22.53
CA LYS A 279 -7.48 -22.79 -23.17
C LYS A 279 -8.10 -21.60 -23.90
N LEU A 280 -7.54 -20.39 -23.73
CA LEU A 280 -8.02 -19.16 -24.36
C LEU A 280 -6.84 -18.40 -24.98
N PRO A 281 -6.33 -18.84 -26.16
CA PRO A 281 -5.22 -18.15 -26.83
C PRO A 281 -5.65 -16.79 -27.34
N SER A 282 -4.69 -15.87 -27.45
CA SER A 282 -4.90 -14.60 -28.14
C SER A 282 -4.82 -14.76 -29.67
N ARG A 283 -5.50 -13.87 -30.40
CA ARG A 283 -5.35 -13.69 -31.83
C ARG A 283 -4.56 -12.43 -32.15
N GLU A 284 -4.12 -12.34 -33.39
CA GLU A 284 -3.55 -11.11 -33.92
C GLU A 284 -4.62 -10.00 -34.02
N MET A 285 -4.26 -8.81 -33.61
CA MET A 285 -5.06 -7.60 -33.73
C MET A 285 -5.01 -7.06 -35.14
N THR A 286 -6.15 -6.72 -35.74
CA THR A 286 -6.22 -6.14 -37.06
C THR A 286 -5.79 -4.67 -37.05
N LYS A 287 -5.27 -4.16 -38.22
CA LYS A 287 -4.93 -2.74 -38.37
C LYS A 287 -6.12 -1.80 -38.12
N ALA A 288 -7.32 -2.21 -38.49
CA ALA A 288 -8.53 -1.45 -38.26
C ALA A 288 -8.85 -1.34 -36.74
N GLU A 289 -8.57 -2.40 -35.97
CA GLU A 289 -8.70 -2.34 -34.51
C GLU A 289 -7.63 -1.44 -33.89
N ILE A 290 -6.39 -1.51 -34.34
CA ILE A 290 -5.31 -0.62 -33.91
C ILE A 290 -5.73 0.85 -34.11
N GLN A 291 -6.23 1.19 -35.30
CA GLN A 291 -6.70 2.55 -35.59
C GLN A 291 -7.86 2.98 -34.68
N GLN A 292 -8.81 2.08 -34.39
CA GLN A 292 -9.91 2.38 -33.46
C GLN A 292 -9.41 2.73 -32.04
N PHE A 293 -8.36 2.04 -31.58
CA PHE A 293 -7.74 2.35 -30.30
C PHE A 293 -7.05 3.73 -30.33
N ILE A 294 -6.24 4.03 -31.35
CA ILE A 294 -5.57 5.33 -31.53
C ILE A 294 -6.61 6.46 -31.50
N ASP A 295 -7.68 6.33 -32.29
CA ASP A 295 -8.78 7.29 -32.30
C ASP A 295 -9.45 7.47 -30.94
N SER A 296 -9.62 6.37 -30.20
CA SER A 296 -10.26 6.43 -28.89
C SER A 296 -9.36 7.08 -27.85
N PHE A 297 -8.03 6.86 -27.89
CA PHE A 297 -7.09 7.60 -27.04
C PHE A 297 -7.19 9.11 -27.29
N ALA A 298 -7.13 9.54 -28.53
CA ALA A 298 -7.22 10.96 -28.90
C ALA A 298 -8.54 11.60 -28.45
N LYS A 299 -9.67 10.94 -28.72
CA LYS A 299 -11.01 11.42 -28.33
C LYS A 299 -11.20 11.44 -26.80
N SER A 300 -10.68 10.43 -26.09
CA SER A 300 -10.77 10.38 -24.62
C SER A 300 -9.88 11.44 -23.98
N ALA A 301 -8.64 11.60 -24.45
CA ALA A 301 -7.73 12.64 -23.97
C ALA A 301 -8.30 14.05 -24.19
N LYS A 302 -8.92 14.31 -25.35
CA LYS A 302 -9.59 15.59 -25.61
C LYS A 302 -10.71 15.87 -24.60
N LYS A 303 -11.55 14.90 -24.30
CA LYS A 303 -12.63 15.04 -23.31
C LYS A 303 -12.09 15.23 -21.89
N LEU A 304 -10.98 14.58 -21.50
CA LEU A 304 -10.31 14.78 -20.24
C LEU A 304 -9.73 16.20 -20.13
N LYS A 305 -9.05 16.67 -21.18
CA LYS A 305 -8.57 18.06 -21.25
C LYS A 305 -9.72 19.06 -21.09
N ASP A 306 -10.83 18.86 -21.82
CA ASP A 306 -12.01 19.74 -21.76
C ASP A 306 -12.68 19.71 -20.37
N ALA A 307 -12.54 18.62 -19.62
CA ALA A 307 -12.99 18.50 -18.23
C ALA A 307 -12.01 19.12 -17.21
N GLY A 308 -10.88 19.68 -17.66
CA GLY A 308 -9.92 20.36 -16.80
C GLY A 308 -8.78 19.49 -16.24
N VAL A 309 -8.57 18.28 -16.78
CA VAL A 309 -7.43 17.42 -16.40
C VAL A 309 -6.12 18.01 -16.92
N ASP A 310 -5.06 17.99 -16.11
CA ASP A 310 -3.79 18.65 -16.39
C ASP A 310 -2.95 17.90 -17.46
N GLY A 311 -3.13 16.60 -17.63
CA GLY A 311 -2.45 15.77 -18.62
C GLY A 311 -3.00 14.36 -18.67
N VAL A 312 -2.46 13.53 -19.53
CA VAL A 312 -2.78 12.10 -19.60
C VAL A 312 -1.52 11.25 -19.56
N GLU A 313 -1.62 10.02 -19.03
CA GLU A 313 -0.59 9.01 -19.16
C GLU A 313 -1.07 7.89 -20.07
N VAL A 314 -0.29 7.50 -21.05
CA VAL A 314 -0.54 6.32 -21.87
C VAL A 314 0.00 5.08 -21.13
N HIS A 315 -0.87 4.17 -20.80
CA HIS A 315 -0.53 2.86 -20.27
C HIS A 315 -0.64 1.81 -21.38
N ALA A 316 0.32 1.12 -21.85
CA ALA A 316 1.69 1.18 -21.45
C ALA A 316 2.55 0.39 -22.42
N VAL A 317 3.72 0.87 -22.61
CA VAL A 317 4.89 0.07 -22.97
C VAL A 317 5.46 -0.47 -21.65
N HIS A 318 4.66 -1.32 -20.95
CA HIS A 318 4.86 -1.66 -19.56
C HIS A 318 4.13 -2.95 -19.17
N GLU A 319 4.72 -3.77 -18.34
CA GLU A 319 4.18 -4.98 -17.70
C GLU A 319 3.57 -6.03 -18.67
N GLY A 320 3.89 -6.00 -19.96
CA GLY A 320 3.30 -6.92 -20.93
C GLY A 320 1.81 -6.64 -21.22
N TYR A 321 1.33 -5.41 -21.01
CA TYR A 321 0.04 -4.92 -21.46
C TYR A 321 -0.03 -4.85 -22.99
N LEU A 322 -1.18 -4.56 -23.57
CA LEU A 322 -1.37 -4.67 -25.03
C LEU A 322 -0.32 -3.89 -25.84
N LEU A 323 0.00 -2.64 -25.46
CA LEU A 323 1.02 -1.87 -26.18
C LEU A 323 2.42 -2.49 -26.04
N ASP A 324 2.74 -3.00 -24.86
CA ASP A 324 4.02 -3.67 -24.62
C ASP A 324 4.12 -5.01 -25.37
N GLN A 325 3.01 -5.72 -25.60
CA GLN A 325 2.99 -6.91 -26.43
C GLN A 325 3.39 -6.62 -27.89
N PHE A 326 3.19 -5.39 -28.37
CA PHE A 326 3.69 -4.95 -29.67
C PHE A 326 5.20 -4.71 -29.65
N THR A 327 5.75 -4.22 -28.54
CA THR A 327 7.17 -3.90 -28.44
C THR A 327 8.04 -5.14 -28.18
N LEU A 328 7.51 -6.12 -27.42
CA LEU A 328 8.25 -7.31 -26.99
C LEU A 328 8.47 -8.29 -28.16
N HIS A 329 9.70 -8.46 -28.56
CA HIS A 329 10.10 -9.29 -29.69
C HIS A 329 9.65 -10.76 -29.57
N TYR A 330 9.63 -11.31 -28.34
CA TYR A 330 9.20 -12.70 -28.13
C TYR A 330 7.69 -12.89 -28.28
N VAL A 331 6.89 -11.82 -28.19
CA VAL A 331 5.43 -11.82 -28.38
C VAL A 331 5.06 -11.38 -29.79
N ASN A 332 5.66 -10.30 -30.31
CA ASN A 332 5.32 -9.72 -31.61
C ASN A 332 6.04 -10.43 -32.76
N LYS A 333 5.29 -11.19 -33.54
CA LYS A 333 5.75 -11.91 -34.73
C LYS A 333 5.14 -11.36 -36.03
N ARG A 334 4.61 -10.12 -35.98
CA ARG A 334 4.03 -9.46 -37.14
C ARG A 334 5.06 -9.19 -38.24
N THR A 335 4.60 -9.20 -39.47
CA THR A 335 5.41 -8.92 -40.68
C THR A 335 4.97 -7.64 -41.38
N ASP A 336 3.98 -6.92 -40.82
CA ASP A 336 3.52 -5.62 -41.30
C ASP A 336 4.25 -4.46 -40.59
N GLU A 337 3.77 -3.22 -40.81
CA GLU A 337 4.34 -2.00 -40.23
C GLU A 337 4.28 -1.90 -38.71
N TYR A 338 3.68 -2.86 -38.02
CA TYR A 338 3.63 -2.94 -36.54
C TYR A 338 4.55 -4.06 -36.01
N GLY A 339 5.43 -4.66 -36.85
CA GLY A 339 6.34 -5.71 -36.43
C GLY A 339 7.71 -5.63 -37.11
N GLY A 340 8.62 -6.49 -36.71
CA GLY A 340 9.98 -6.53 -37.19
C GLY A 340 10.92 -5.52 -36.52
N SER A 341 11.23 -4.39 -37.19
CA SER A 341 12.17 -3.38 -36.63
C SER A 341 11.66 -2.75 -35.33
N LEU A 342 12.58 -2.12 -34.59
CA LEU A 342 12.24 -1.41 -33.34
C LEU A 342 11.13 -0.37 -33.59
N GLU A 343 11.31 0.49 -34.58
CA GLU A 343 10.36 1.57 -34.88
C GLU A 343 8.95 1.03 -35.19
N ASN A 344 8.89 -0.10 -35.92
CA ASN A 344 7.63 -0.75 -36.21
C ASN A 344 6.98 -1.34 -34.95
N ARG A 345 7.75 -1.98 -34.10
CA ARG A 345 7.23 -2.53 -32.84
C ARG A 345 6.73 -1.45 -31.88
N TYR A 346 7.36 -0.28 -31.85
CA TYR A 346 6.96 0.87 -31.03
C TYR A 346 5.99 1.83 -31.72
N ARG A 347 5.67 1.61 -33.01
CA ARG A 347 4.79 2.46 -33.82
C ARG A 347 3.43 2.71 -33.20
N PHE A 348 2.78 1.71 -32.63
CA PHE A 348 1.47 1.86 -32.01
C PHE A 348 1.48 2.89 -30.88
N ALA A 349 2.47 2.83 -29.98
CA ALA A 349 2.64 3.81 -28.91
C ALA A 349 2.96 5.21 -29.47
N ALA A 350 3.80 5.30 -30.52
CA ALA A 350 4.15 6.57 -31.17
C ALA A 350 2.94 7.22 -31.88
N GLU A 351 2.10 6.44 -32.53
CA GLU A 351 0.90 6.94 -33.20
C GLU A 351 -0.16 7.43 -32.19
N ILE A 352 -0.28 6.78 -31.03
CA ILE A 352 -1.16 7.23 -29.93
C ILE A 352 -0.79 8.63 -29.46
N VAL A 353 0.49 8.88 -29.11
CA VAL A 353 0.89 10.21 -28.62
C VAL A 353 0.72 11.28 -29.69
N LYS A 354 1.04 10.99 -30.96
CA LYS A 354 0.82 11.90 -32.09
C LYS A 354 -0.66 12.27 -32.24
N ALA A 355 -1.55 11.27 -32.15
CA ALA A 355 -3.00 11.48 -32.25
C ALA A 355 -3.54 12.30 -31.05
N ILE A 356 -3.05 12.05 -29.84
CA ILE A 356 -3.41 12.86 -28.65
C ILE A 356 -2.93 14.30 -28.83
N LYS A 357 -1.68 14.55 -29.23
CA LYS A 357 -1.13 15.87 -29.48
C LYS A 357 -1.89 16.62 -30.58
N ALA A 358 -2.28 15.93 -31.64
CA ALA A 358 -3.11 16.51 -32.71
C ALA A 358 -4.50 16.95 -32.19
N ALA A 359 -5.13 16.15 -31.33
CA ALA A 359 -6.46 16.45 -30.78
C ALA A 359 -6.45 17.48 -29.64
N CYS A 360 -5.42 17.46 -28.80
CA CYS A 360 -5.33 18.26 -27.60
C CYS A 360 -4.41 19.50 -27.71
N GLY A 361 -3.60 19.60 -28.76
CA GLY A 361 -2.55 20.60 -28.91
C GLY A 361 -1.19 20.10 -28.38
N GLN A 362 -0.10 20.63 -28.94
CA GLN A 362 1.26 20.19 -28.65
C GLN A 362 1.66 20.43 -27.18
N ASP A 363 1.10 21.44 -26.53
CA ASP A 363 1.40 21.81 -25.14
C ASP A 363 0.67 20.94 -24.10
N PHE A 364 -0.27 20.07 -24.51
CA PHE A 364 -0.98 19.20 -23.57
C PHE A 364 -0.08 18.02 -23.18
N PRO A 365 0.33 17.88 -21.89
CA PRO A 365 1.29 16.87 -21.48
C PRO A 365 0.77 15.44 -21.66
N VAL A 366 1.62 14.59 -22.22
CA VAL A 366 1.38 13.14 -22.37
C VAL A 366 2.53 12.38 -21.77
N SER A 367 2.28 11.71 -20.65
CA SER A 367 3.22 10.79 -20.02
C SER A 367 3.10 9.38 -20.62
N LEU A 368 4.16 8.60 -20.49
CA LEU A 368 4.14 7.16 -20.82
C LEU A 368 4.54 6.33 -19.59
N ARG A 369 3.73 5.33 -19.25
CA ARG A 369 4.15 4.27 -18.32
C ARG A 369 5.07 3.31 -19.06
N TYR A 370 6.31 3.11 -18.57
CA TYR A 370 7.39 2.46 -19.30
C TYR A 370 8.15 1.45 -18.43
N SER A 371 8.22 0.18 -18.85
CA SER A 371 9.14 -0.79 -18.24
C SER A 371 10.51 -0.65 -18.89
N VAL A 372 11.53 -0.37 -18.11
CA VAL A 372 12.91 -0.21 -18.61
C VAL A 372 13.46 -1.55 -19.07
N VAL A 373 13.45 -2.56 -18.21
CA VAL A 373 13.86 -3.95 -18.55
C VAL A 373 12.71 -4.90 -18.26
N SER A 374 12.46 -5.84 -19.15
CA SER A 374 11.35 -6.78 -19.03
C SER A 374 11.52 -7.81 -17.92
N LYS A 375 12.76 -8.10 -17.52
CA LYS A 375 13.13 -9.07 -16.48
C LYS A 375 12.53 -10.46 -16.70
N THR A 376 12.49 -10.93 -17.97
CA THR A 376 11.83 -12.18 -18.35
C THR A 376 12.74 -13.12 -19.14
N LYS A 377 12.70 -14.40 -18.77
CA LYS A 377 13.39 -15.52 -19.47
C LYS A 377 12.50 -16.17 -20.54
N GLY A 378 11.22 -15.85 -20.55
CA GLY A 378 10.24 -16.41 -21.47
C GLY A 378 8.80 -16.17 -21.00
N MET A 379 7.84 -16.72 -21.74
CA MET A 379 6.44 -16.63 -21.32
C MET A 379 6.24 -17.30 -19.96
N ARG A 380 5.67 -16.54 -19.01
CA ARG A 380 5.41 -16.98 -17.61
C ARG A 380 6.67 -17.28 -16.79
N GLN A 381 7.82 -16.78 -17.22
CA GLN A 381 9.11 -17.03 -16.56
C GLN A 381 9.83 -15.70 -16.30
N GLY A 382 9.82 -15.25 -15.07
CA GLY A 382 10.55 -14.07 -14.63
C GLY A 382 12.00 -14.41 -14.26
N ALA A 383 12.86 -13.39 -14.23
CA ALA A 383 14.20 -13.47 -13.66
C ALA A 383 14.21 -12.86 -12.26
N LEU A 384 14.83 -13.54 -11.30
CA LEU A 384 14.94 -13.08 -9.92
C LEU A 384 16.04 -12.03 -9.75
N PRO A 385 15.98 -11.16 -8.74
CA PRO A 385 17.09 -10.26 -8.42
C PRO A 385 18.39 -11.04 -8.18
N GLY A 386 19.45 -10.69 -8.92
CA GLY A 386 20.75 -11.35 -8.84
C GLY A 386 20.87 -12.68 -9.57
N GLU A 387 19.85 -13.11 -10.28
CA GLU A 387 19.90 -14.27 -11.18
C GLU A 387 20.64 -13.89 -12.49
N ASP A 388 21.55 -14.74 -12.92
CA ASP A 388 22.15 -14.64 -14.26
C ASP A 388 21.19 -15.29 -15.28
N TYR A 389 20.77 -14.51 -16.28
CA TYR A 389 19.76 -14.95 -17.26
C TYR A 389 19.91 -14.25 -18.61
N VAL A 390 19.31 -14.81 -19.65
CA VAL A 390 19.20 -14.17 -20.97
C VAL A 390 17.84 -13.48 -21.04
N GLU A 391 17.85 -12.15 -21.18
CA GLU A 391 16.62 -11.36 -21.39
C GLU A 391 16.03 -11.66 -22.78
N VAL A 392 14.78 -12.11 -22.83
CA VAL A 392 14.07 -12.37 -24.10
C VAL A 392 13.10 -11.25 -24.48
N GLY A 393 12.82 -10.34 -23.54
CA GLY A 393 12.00 -9.16 -23.74
C GLY A 393 12.82 -7.95 -24.17
N ARG A 394 12.52 -6.80 -23.52
CA ARG A 394 13.32 -5.57 -23.68
C ARG A 394 14.49 -5.62 -22.72
N ASP A 395 15.69 -5.59 -23.24
CA ASP A 395 16.91 -5.39 -22.49
C ASP A 395 17.27 -3.89 -22.37
N MET A 396 18.37 -3.57 -21.70
CA MET A 396 18.79 -2.19 -21.50
C MET A 396 19.18 -1.53 -22.82
N ALA A 397 19.86 -2.23 -23.72
CA ALA A 397 20.30 -1.66 -24.99
C ALA A 397 19.12 -1.29 -25.91
N GLU A 398 18.07 -2.14 -25.99
CA GLU A 398 16.84 -1.77 -26.68
C GLU A 398 16.14 -0.61 -25.95
N SER A 399 16.17 -0.59 -24.62
CA SER A 399 15.49 0.43 -23.82
C SER A 399 16.06 1.83 -24.03
N GLU A 400 17.37 1.98 -24.13
CA GLU A 400 18.06 3.25 -24.42
C GLU A 400 17.53 3.87 -25.72
N ILE A 401 17.47 3.08 -26.80
CA ILE A 401 16.97 3.51 -28.12
C ILE A 401 15.46 3.80 -28.06
N ALA A 402 14.70 2.92 -27.41
CA ALA A 402 13.25 3.03 -27.34
C ALA A 402 12.80 4.25 -26.52
N ALA A 403 13.45 4.55 -25.39
CA ALA A 403 13.14 5.72 -24.59
C ALA A 403 13.32 7.02 -25.39
N LYS A 404 14.42 7.15 -26.11
CA LYS A 404 14.68 8.30 -26.98
C LYS A 404 13.68 8.38 -28.14
N TYR A 405 13.37 7.25 -28.80
CA TYR A 405 12.38 7.19 -29.86
C TYR A 405 10.98 7.63 -29.40
N LEU A 406 10.57 7.23 -28.20
CA LEU A 406 9.29 7.59 -27.61
C LEU A 406 9.23 9.06 -27.21
N GLN A 407 10.32 9.63 -26.66
CA GLN A 407 10.46 11.06 -26.44
C GLN A 407 10.27 11.82 -27.76
N ASP A 408 10.99 11.42 -28.81
CA ASP A 408 10.97 12.09 -30.13
C ASP A 408 9.60 11.92 -30.83
N ALA A 409 8.83 10.89 -30.47
CA ALA A 409 7.46 10.72 -30.94
C ALA A 409 6.48 11.73 -30.30
N GLY A 410 6.84 12.34 -29.14
CA GLY A 410 6.08 13.40 -28.49
C GLY A 410 5.62 13.15 -27.05
N TYR A 411 6.15 12.13 -26.37
CA TYR A 411 5.92 11.98 -24.93
C TYR A 411 6.69 13.02 -24.12
N ASP A 412 6.09 13.52 -23.03
CA ASP A 412 6.63 14.60 -22.20
C ASP A 412 7.19 14.09 -20.85
N MET A 413 6.99 12.83 -20.50
CA MET A 413 7.50 12.19 -19.27
C MET A 413 7.50 10.68 -19.44
N LEU A 414 8.49 10.01 -18.86
CA LEU A 414 8.49 8.56 -18.65
C LEU A 414 8.25 8.24 -17.18
N ASN A 415 7.23 7.43 -16.88
CA ASN A 415 6.94 6.90 -15.55
C ASN A 415 7.40 5.43 -15.53
N CYS A 416 8.57 5.19 -14.94
CA CYS A 416 9.37 4.01 -15.13
C CYS A 416 9.32 3.01 -13.97
N ASP A 417 9.42 1.73 -14.33
CA ASP A 417 9.76 0.59 -13.48
C ASP A 417 10.36 -0.53 -14.33
N ASN A 418 10.36 -1.77 -13.83
CA ASN A 418 10.80 -2.96 -14.55
C ASN A 418 9.72 -4.05 -14.55
N GLY A 419 9.94 -5.05 -15.38
CA GLY A 419 9.17 -6.28 -15.38
C GLY A 419 8.01 -6.32 -16.37
N THR A 420 7.44 -7.50 -16.48
CA THR A 420 6.24 -7.81 -17.27
C THR A 420 5.32 -8.71 -16.44
N TYR A 421 4.11 -9.00 -16.92
CA TYR A 421 3.26 -10.02 -16.30
C TYR A 421 3.88 -11.43 -16.35
N ASP A 422 4.87 -11.66 -17.18
CA ASP A 422 5.63 -12.90 -17.17
C ASP A 422 6.68 -12.92 -16.04
N ALA A 423 7.13 -11.72 -15.57
CA ALA A 423 8.00 -11.47 -14.42
C ALA A 423 7.21 -10.78 -13.27
N TRP A 424 6.14 -11.38 -12.80
CA TRP A 424 5.09 -10.79 -11.98
C TRP A 424 5.55 -10.06 -10.71
N TYR A 425 6.58 -10.54 -10.03
CA TYR A 425 7.13 -9.95 -8.81
C TYR A 425 7.99 -8.70 -9.06
N TRP A 426 8.41 -8.40 -10.30
CA TRP A 426 9.00 -7.12 -10.67
C TRP A 426 7.92 -6.06 -10.89
N ALA A 427 6.87 -6.42 -11.63
CA ALA A 427 5.74 -5.54 -11.85
C ALA A 427 5.04 -5.15 -10.52
N HIS A 428 5.04 -6.07 -9.55
CA HIS A 428 4.39 -5.90 -8.24
C HIS A 428 5.29 -6.37 -7.10
N PRO A 429 6.34 -5.60 -6.75
CA PRO A 429 7.38 -6.07 -5.84
C PRO A 429 6.83 -6.46 -4.46
N PRO A 430 6.92 -7.77 -4.07
CA PRO A 430 6.55 -8.26 -2.75
C PRO A 430 7.60 -7.91 -1.68
N ILE A 431 7.35 -8.35 -0.45
CA ILE A 431 8.23 -8.09 0.68
C ILE A 431 9.64 -8.65 0.50
N TYR A 432 9.78 -9.74 -0.27
CA TYR A 432 11.06 -10.43 -0.56
C TYR A 432 11.96 -9.66 -1.56
N MET A 433 11.39 -8.78 -2.38
CA MET A 433 12.15 -7.97 -3.32
C MET A 433 12.98 -6.91 -2.59
N PRO A 434 14.15 -6.50 -3.10
CA PRO A 434 14.93 -5.43 -2.50
C PRO A 434 14.17 -4.09 -2.51
N GLU A 435 14.49 -3.21 -1.58
CA GLU A 435 14.06 -1.80 -1.65
C GLU A 435 14.70 -1.12 -2.85
N ASN A 436 14.00 -0.15 -3.44
CA ASN A 436 14.45 0.59 -4.63
C ASN A 436 14.78 -0.29 -5.84
N CYS A 437 14.11 -1.43 -5.98
CA CYS A 437 14.47 -2.50 -6.90
C CYS A 437 14.50 -2.12 -8.40
N ASN A 438 13.98 -0.95 -8.76
CA ASN A 438 13.96 -0.45 -10.14
C ASN A 438 14.86 0.78 -10.34
N LEU A 439 15.48 1.30 -9.27
CA LEU A 439 16.09 2.63 -9.31
C LEU A 439 17.32 2.67 -10.24
N GLU A 440 18.18 1.67 -10.19
CA GLU A 440 19.42 1.62 -10.96
C GLU A 440 19.17 1.71 -12.48
N GLU A 441 18.25 0.89 -12.98
CA GLU A 441 17.91 0.88 -14.40
C GLU A 441 17.20 2.17 -14.83
N VAL A 442 16.38 2.75 -13.95
CA VAL A 442 15.69 4.01 -14.24
C VAL A 442 16.65 5.19 -14.26
N GLU A 443 17.61 5.26 -13.32
CA GLU A 443 18.69 6.26 -13.35
C GLU A 443 19.57 6.12 -14.60
N HIS A 444 19.74 4.89 -15.08
CA HIS A 444 20.45 4.66 -16.33
C HIS A 444 19.70 5.28 -17.51
N ILE A 445 18.41 4.99 -17.67
CA ILE A 445 17.57 5.50 -18.78
C ILE A 445 17.43 7.03 -18.70
N ARG A 446 17.43 7.65 -17.52
CA ARG A 446 17.37 9.11 -17.38
C ARG A 446 18.48 9.82 -18.17
N LYS A 447 19.62 9.16 -18.41
CA LYS A 447 20.76 9.71 -19.17
C LYS A 447 20.52 9.77 -20.69
N PHE A 448 19.54 9.07 -21.20
CA PHE A 448 19.22 8.94 -22.63
C PHE A 448 18.03 9.81 -23.08
N VAL A 449 17.37 10.48 -22.15
CA VAL A 449 16.20 11.32 -22.44
C VAL A 449 16.34 12.70 -21.81
N ASP A 450 15.73 13.71 -22.44
CA ASP A 450 15.70 15.07 -21.97
C ASP A 450 14.40 15.38 -21.17
N ILE A 451 13.37 14.54 -21.34
CA ILE A 451 12.10 14.62 -20.63
C ILE A 451 12.21 14.06 -19.21
N PRO A 452 11.39 14.54 -18.26
CA PRO A 452 11.40 14.03 -16.89
C PRO A 452 11.15 12.53 -16.79
N VAL A 453 11.82 11.91 -15.80
CA VAL A 453 11.69 10.49 -15.48
C VAL A 453 11.25 10.31 -14.04
N VAL A 454 10.19 9.53 -13.83
CA VAL A 454 9.68 9.11 -12.51
C VAL A 454 10.05 7.66 -12.29
N CYS A 455 10.58 7.31 -11.11
CA CYS A 455 10.85 5.94 -10.72
C CYS A 455 9.81 5.44 -9.70
N ALA A 456 9.28 4.23 -9.90
CA ALA A 456 8.42 3.52 -8.95
C ALA A 456 8.95 2.10 -8.69
N GLY A 457 8.68 1.54 -7.50
CA GLY A 457 9.08 0.17 -7.13
C GLY A 457 9.80 0.10 -5.79
N ARG A 458 9.04 -0.07 -4.69
CA ARG A 458 9.56 -0.10 -3.31
C ARG A 458 10.49 1.06 -2.94
N MET A 459 10.27 2.24 -3.55
CA MET A 459 11.09 3.42 -3.28
C MET A 459 11.07 3.80 -1.79
N THR A 460 12.25 4.10 -1.24
CA THR A 460 12.41 4.78 0.05
C THR A 460 12.50 6.29 -0.19
N LEU A 461 12.18 7.09 0.84
CA LEU A 461 12.25 8.56 0.70
C LEU A 461 13.70 9.04 0.59
N GLU A 462 14.60 8.39 1.31
CA GLU A 462 16.03 8.69 1.34
C GLU A 462 16.68 8.44 -0.04
N ALA A 463 16.44 7.26 -0.63
CA ALA A 463 16.95 6.94 -1.97
C ALA A 463 16.35 7.87 -3.03
N ALA A 464 15.04 8.14 -2.95
CA ALA A 464 14.38 9.06 -3.86
C ALA A 464 14.95 10.48 -3.76
N ALA A 465 15.12 10.99 -2.53
CA ALA A 465 15.67 12.33 -2.30
C ALA A 465 17.10 12.46 -2.81
N LYS A 466 17.94 11.45 -2.57
CA LYS A 466 19.30 11.38 -3.05
C LYS A 466 19.35 11.38 -4.57
N SER A 467 18.63 10.47 -5.21
CA SER A 467 18.62 10.35 -6.67
C SER A 467 18.11 11.63 -7.36
N ILE A 468 17.08 12.29 -6.80
CA ILE A 468 16.58 13.58 -7.31
C ILE A 468 17.64 14.69 -7.15
N ALA A 469 18.32 14.75 -6.01
CA ALA A 469 19.39 15.73 -5.78
C ALA A 469 20.58 15.55 -6.73
N GLU A 470 20.88 14.31 -7.11
CA GLU A 470 21.96 13.94 -8.02
C GLU A 470 21.54 13.97 -9.50
N GLY A 471 20.25 14.22 -9.81
CA GLY A 471 19.71 14.26 -11.17
C GLY A 471 19.48 12.89 -11.81
N GLY A 472 19.45 11.81 -11.00
CA GLY A 472 19.17 10.45 -11.44
C GLY A 472 17.72 10.21 -11.82
N ILE A 473 16.78 10.86 -11.12
CA ILE A 473 15.34 10.87 -11.46
C ILE A 473 14.76 12.26 -11.20
N ASP A 474 13.58 12.54 -11.75
CA ASP A 474 12.87 13.82 -11.57
C ASP A 474 11.72 13.74 -10.57
N GLY A 475 11.18 12.57 -10.35
CA GLY A 475 10.11 12.32 -9.38
C GLY A 475 10.08 10.91 -8.84
N ALA A 476 9.51 10.72 -7.66
CA ALA A 476 9.43 9.43 -6.99
C ALA A 476 7.98 8.94 -6.88
N GLY A 477 7.71 7.75 -7.42
CA GLY A 477 6.42 7.11 -7.47
C GLY A 477 6.14 6.24 -6.24
N PHE A 478 5.06 6.55 -5.54
CA PHE A 478 4.52 5.78 -4.43
C PHE A 478 3.06 5.43 -4.70
N ALA A 479 2.61 4.24 -4.29
CA ALA A 479 1.23 3.82 -4.45
C ALA A 479 0.66 3.21 -3.16
N ARG A 480 1.17 2.06 -2.75
CA ARG A 480 0.64 1.28 -1.61
C ARG A 480 0.74 1.99 -0.26
N ASN A 481 1.72 2.89 -0.09
CA ASN A 481 1.85 3.74 1.10
C ASN A 481 0.58 4.58 1.31
N PHE A 482 0.05 5.17 0.23
CA PHE A 482 -1.17 5.99 0.28
C PHE A 482 -2.44 5.18 0.58
N LEU A 483 -2.48 3.89 0.22
CA LEU A 483 -3.59 3.01 0.62
C LEU A 483 -3.52 2.66 2.11
N ALA A 484 -2.34 2.46 2.65
CA ALA A 484 -2.16 2.20 4.08
C ALA A 484 -2.44 3.45 4.92
N ASP A 485 -1.93 4.60 4.47
CA ASP A 485 -2.06 5.90 5.13
C ASP A 485 -2.02 7.05 4.11
N PRO A 486 -3.17 7.61 3.69
CA PRO A 486 -3.19 8.72 2.73
C PRO A 486 -2.40 9.95 3.16
N ALA A 487 -2.19 10.13 4.46
CA ALA A 487 -1.48 11.27 5.03
C ALA A 487 0.01 10.97 5.33
N TRP A 488 0.54 9.81 4.92
CA TRP A 488 1.88 9.37 5.31
C TRP A 488 2.95 10.42 5.01
N PHE A 489 2.94 11.04 3.82
CA PHE A 489 3.96 12.02 3.46
C PHE A 489 3.81 13.34 4.25
N THR A 490 2.58 13.78 4.52
CA THR A 490 2.35 14.91 5.43
C THR A 490 2.88 14.62 6.83
N LYS A 491 2.73 13.38 7.33
CA LYS A 491 3.27 12.98 8.64
C LYS A 491 4.80 13.01 8.66
N VAL A 492 5.46 12.62 7.55
CA VAL A 492 6.93 12.77 7.41
C VAL A 492 7.33 14.25 7.51
N LEU A 493 6.64 15.13 6.78
CA LEU A 493 6.92 16.57 6.81
C LEU A 493 6.67 17.21 8.18
N GLU A 494 5.85 16.59 9.01
CA GLU A 494 5.51 17.03 10.37
C GLU A 494 6.36 16.35 11.46
N ASP A 495 7.41 15.61 11.11
CA ASP A 495 8.25 14.80 12.04
C ASP A 495 7.39 13.83 12.89
N ARG A 496 6.42 13.18 12.23
CA ARG A 496 5.44 12.27 12.82
C ARG A 496 5.47 10.89 12.17
N GLU A 497 6.62 10.43 11.75
CA GLU A 497 6.78 9.12 11.09
C GLU A 497 6.27 7.98 12.00
N ALA A 498 6.41 8.14 13.31
CA ALA A 498 5.87 7.18 14.28
C ALA A 498 4.34 6.99 14.20
N ASP A 499 3.61 7.97 13.68
CA ASP A 499 2.15 7.92 13.50
C ASP A 499 1.73 7.29 12.17
N ILE A 500 2.68 6.98 11.27
CA ILE A 500 2.38 6.39 9.98
C ILE A 500 1.96 4.93 10.15
N ARG A 501 0.78 4.58 9.60
CA ARG A 501 0.38 3.19 9.41
C ARG A 501 1.15 2.62 8.21
N PRO A 502 2.07 1.68 8.41
CA PRO A 502 2.94 1.23 7.31
C PRO A 502 2.22 0.30 6.33
N CYS A 503 2.59 0.39 5.05
CA CYS A 503 2.29 -0.67 4.09
C CYS A 503 3.22 -1.86 4.37
N ILE A 504 2.65 -3.05 4.55
CA ILE A 504 3.39 -4.29 4.86
C ILE A 504 3.70 -5.14 3.62
N LEU A 505 3.50 -4.62 2.42
CA LEU A 505 3.84 -5.27 1.15
C LEU A 505 3.18 -6.65 0.92
N CYS A 506 2.03 -6.89 1.55
CA CYS A 506 1.31 -8.16 1.52
C CYS A 506 0.49 -8.40 0.25
N HIS A 507 0.20 -7.37 -0.55
CA HIS A 507 -0.69 -7.37 -1.72
C HIS A 507 -2.14 -7.86 -1.48
N ASN A 508 -2.50 -8.21 -0.27
CA ASN A 508 -3.75 -8.92 0.03
C ASN A 508 -5.01 -8.04 -0.14
N GLY A 509 -4.97 -6.78 0.29
CA GLY A 509 -6.10 -5.86 0.18
C GLY A 509 -6.11 -5.04 -1.11
N CYS A 510 -4.95 -4.77 -1.70
CA CYS A 510 -4.83 -3.98 -2.93
C CYS A 510 -4.89 -4.85 -4.17
N PHE A 511 -3.79 -5.52 -4.51
CA PHE A 511 -3.63 -6.23 -5.76
C PHE A 511 -4.52 -7.45 -5.88
N ASN A 512 -4.58 -8.25 -4.81
CA ASN A 512 -5.32 -9.50 -4.81
C ASN A 512 -6.86 -9.29 -4.87
N MET A 513 -7.35 -8.11 -4.43
CA MET A 513 -8.78 -7.78 -4.49
C MET A 513 -9.21 -7.11 -5.79
N CYS A 514 -8.40 -6.24 -6.38
CA CYS A 514 -8.79 -5.54 -7.59
C CYS A 514 -8.48 -6.30 -8.89
N HIS A 515 -7.70 -7.38 -8.84
CA HIS A 515 -7.35 -8.20 -10.00
C HIS A 515 -7.68 -9.67 -9.78
N TYR A 516 -8.59 -10.20 -10.58
CA TYR A 516 -8.76 -11.64 -10.70
C TYR A 516 -7.63 -12.21 -11.57
N LYS A 517 -6.91 -13.22 -11.06
CA LYS A 517 -5.70 -13.76 -11.69
C LYS A 517 -5.86 -15.21 -12.17
N GLY A 518 -7.06 -15.61 -12.57
CA GLY A 518 -7.34 -16.99 -12.98
C GLY A 518 -7.43 -17.98 -11.80
N VAL A 519 -6.98 -17.59 -10.61
CA VAL A 519 -7.10 -18.41 -9.39
C VAL A 519 -8.27 -17.89 -8.56
N PRO A 520 -9.25 -18.73 -8.20
CA PRO A 520 -10.31 -18.31 -7.29
C PRO A 520 -9.71 -17.80 -5.99
N ASN A 521 -10.03 -16.57 -5.63
CA ASN A 521 -9.72 -16.07 -4.30
C ASN A 521 -10.97 -16.15 -3.43
N ASP A 522 -10.81 -16.33 -2.12
CA ASP A 522 -11.92 -16.50 -1.16
C ASP A 522 -12.60 -15.17 -0.82
N GLN A 523 -12.46 -14.18 -1.64
CA GLN A 523 -12.97 -12.85 -1.37
C GLN A 523 -14.39 -12.75 -1.89
N ASP A 524 -15.23 -12.08 -1.11
CA ASP A 524 -16.53 -11.65 -1.58
C ASP A 524 -16.35 -10.67 -2.73
N LEU A 525 -16.62 -11.13 -3.94
CA LEU A 525 -16.48 -10.33 -5.15
C LEU A 525 -17.43 -9.12 -5.15
N SER A 526 -18.55 -9.18 -4.42
CA SER A 526 -19.47 -8.05 -4.30
C SER A 526 -18.86 -6.85 -3.58
N ASP A 527 -17.89 -7.09 -2.69
CA ASP A 527 -17.16 -6.04 -1.96
C ASP A 527 -15.83 -5.62 -2.63
N SER A 528 -15.35 -6.38 -3.61
CA SER A 528 -13.99 -6.24 -4.14
C SER A 528 -13.88 -5.98 -5.65
N LEU A 529 -14.99 -6.02 -6.39
CA LEU A 529 -14.96 -6.00 -7.86
C LEU A 529 -14.30 -4.76 -8.45
N HIS A 530 -14.36 -3.62 -7.77
CA HIS A 530 -14.16 -2.34 -8.43
C HIS A 530 -12.93 -1.58 -7.94
N LEU A 531 -12.62 -1.59 -6.65
CA LEU A 531 -11.58 -0.74 -6.09
C LEU A 531 -10.56 -1.52 -5.27
N ALA A 532 -9.32 -1.01 -5.23
CA ALA A 532 -8.31 -1.49 -4.31
C ALA A 532 -8.74 -1.22 -2.86
N ARG A 533 -8.33 -2.12 -1.96
CA ARG A 533 -8.49 -1.99 -0.51
C ARG A 533 -7.11 -2.11 0.14
N CYS A 534 -7.04 -1.95 1.45
CA CYS A 534 -5.80 -2.18 2.18
C CYS A 534 -6.03 -3.18 3.32
N ALA A 535 -5.16 -4.18 3.44
CA ALA A 535 -5.25 -5.18 4.50
C ALA A 535 -5.13 -4.55 5.90
N VAL A 536 -4.29 -3.53 6.04
CA VAL A 536 -4.03 -2.86 7.33
C VAL A 536 -4.89 -1.61 7.55
N ASN A 537 -5.66 -1.18 6.53
CA ASN A 537 -6.56 -0.03 6.62
C ASN A 537 -7.95 -0.40 6.14
N ALA A 538 -8.80 -0.82 7.06
CA ALA A 538 -10.16 -1.27 6.76
C ALA A 538 -11.07 -0.16 6.20
N GLU A 539 -10.76 1.11 6.44
CA GLU A 539 -11.53 2.25 5.95
C GLU A 539 -11.27 2.56 4.47
N MET A 540 -10.15 2.07 3.92
CA MET A 540 -9.68 2.44 2.59
C MET A 540 -10.70 2.08 1.51
N MET A 541 -11.23 3.09 0.83
CA MET A 541 -12.29 3.00 -0.19
C MET A 541 -13.55 2.23 0.26
N GLN A 542 -13.84 2.25 1.57
CA GLN A 542 -15.00 1.64 2.18
C GLN A 542 -15.71 2.61 3.15
N TRP A 543 -15.61 3.91 2.94
CA TRP A 543 -16.10 4.93 3.88
C TRP A 543 -17.61 4.86 4.13
N ASN A 544 -18.40 4.34 3.22
CA ASN A 544 -19.84 4.17 3.44
C ASN A 544 -20.13 3.05 4.44
N LYS A 545 -19.31 1.99 4.43
CA LYS A 545 -19.43 0.83 5.31
C LYS A 545 -18.65 1.00 6.61
N HIS A 546 -17.43 1.55 6.53
CA HIS A 546 -16.45 1.58 7.60
C HIS A 546 -16.13 2.99 8.13
N ARG A 547 -17.02 3.95 7.94
CA ARG A 547 -16.85 5.28 8.53
C ARG A 547 -17.00 5.22 10.05
N ILE A 548 -15.95 5.50 10.80
CA ILE A 548 -15.99 5.64 12.24
C ILE A 548 -16.88 6.83 12.62
N GLN A 549 -17.88 6.57 13.45
CA GLN A 549 -18.77 7.58 14.01
C GLN A 549 -18.82 7.42 15.53
N PRO A 550 -18.86 8.52 16.30
CA PRO A 550 -19.04 8.46 17.73
C PRO A 550 -20.33 7.72 18.10
N THR A 551 -20.26 6.90 19.15
CA THR A 551 -21.45 6.25 19.71
C THR A 551 -22.24 7.21 20.59
N ALA A 552 -23.57 7.09 20.56
CA ALA A 552 -24.45 7.81 21.49
C ALA A 552 -24.48 7.16 22.89
N SER A 553 -24.02 5.90 22.99
CA SER A 553 -24.07 5.13 24.26
C SER A 553 -22.71 4.51 24.55
N PRO A 554 -21.77 5.27 25.14
CA PRO A 554 -20.47 4.77 25.56
C PRO A 554 -20.58 3.58 26.53
N LYS A 555 -19.78 2.53 26.27
CA LYS A 555 -19.73 1.32 27.11
C LYS A 555 -18.29 1.02 27.49
N THR A 556 -18.07 0.29 28.55
CA THR A 556 -16.81 -0.38 28.85
C THR A 556 -16.79 -1.69 28.06
N ILE A 557 -15.76 -1.88 27.23
CA ILE A 557 -15.60 -3.08 26.38
C ILE A 557 -14.43 -3.88 26.92
N ARG A 558 -14.70 -5.13 27.33
CA ARG A 558 -13.66 -6.06 27.82
C ARG A 558 -13.09 -6.84 26.64
N ILE A 559 -11.80 -6.74 26.41
CA ILE A 559 -11.12 -7.37 25.28
C ILE A 559 -10.09 -8.36 25.83
N ILE A 560 -10.30 -9.65 25.55
CA ILE A 560 -9.46 -10.74 26.01
C ILE A 560 -8.52 -11.18 24.88
N GLY A 561 -7.24 -10.84 25.04
CA GLY A 561 -6.18 -11.04 24.08
C GLY A 561 -5.71 -9.73 23.44
N GLY A 562 -4.42 -9.44 23.59
CA GLY A 562 -3.74 -8.23 23.09
C GLY A 562 -2.99 -8.45 21.77
N GLY A 563 -3.41 -9.42 20.97
CA GLY A 563 -2.94 -9.58 19.60
C GLY A 563 -3.48 -8.48 18.65
N ILE A 564 -3.14 -8.53 17.37
CA ILE A 564 -3.57 -7.51 16.39
C ILE A 564 -5.09 -7.33 16.36
N GLY A 565 -5.85 -8.43 16.44
CA GLY A 565 -7.32 -8.36 16.46
C GLY A 565 -7.85 -7.61 17.68
N GLY A 566 -7.35 -7.91 18.88
CA GLY A 566 -7.75 -7.22 20.11
C GLY A 566 -7.35 -5.75 20.13
N MET A 567 -6.14 -5.42 19.68
CA MET A 567 -5.68 -4.04 19.57
C MET A 567 -6.50 -3.23 18.54
N GLU A 568 -6.92 -3.83 17.42
CA GLU A 568 -7.77 -3.14 16.43
C GLU A 568 -9.18 -2.91 16.98
N VAL A 569 -9.79 -3.89 17.67
CA VAL A 569 -11.06 -3.66 18.39
C VAL A 569 -10.93 -2.51 19.38
N ALA A 570 -9.89 -2.51 20.19
CA ALA A 570 -9.64 -1.48 21.19
C ALA A 570 -9.50 -0.10 20.55
N ARG A 571 -8.71 0.00 19.46
CA ARG A 571 -8.50 1.23 18.70
C ARG A 571 -9.83 1.79 18.16
N VAL A 572 -10.60 0.96 17.45
CA VAL A 572 -11.85 1.39 16.83
C VAL A 572 -12.92 1.71 17.85
N ALA A 573 -13.08 0.89 18.88
CA ALA A 573 -14.00 1.16 19.99
C ALA A 573 -13.69 2.49 20.69
N LYS A 574 -12.40 2.79 20.93
CA LYS A 574 -11.96 4.06 21.51
C LYS A 574 -12.27 5.25 20.62
N LEU A 575 -12.01 5.13 19.32
CA LEU A 575 -12.32 6.18 18.34
C LEU A 575 -13.83 6.44 18.23
N ARG A 576 -14.66 5.45 18.52
CA ARG A 576 -16.10 5.59 18.59
C ARG A 576 -16.58 6.19 19.93
N GLY A 577 -15.71 6.35 20.93
CA GLY A 577 -16.03 6.91 22.23
C GLY A 577 -16.37 5.89 23.33
N HIS A 578 -16.17 4.59 23.07
CA HIS A 578 -16.23 3.57 24.11
C HIS A 578 -15.01 3.62 25.03
N ASN A 579 -15.05 2.88 26.14
CA ASN A 579 -13.93 2.68 27.04
C ASN A 579 -13.40 1.23 26.95
N PRO A 580 -12.52 0.90 26.00
CA PRO A 580 -11.93 -0.44 25.87
C PRO A 580 -10.90 -0.70 26.96
N VAL A 581 -10.89 -1.93 27.48
CA VAL A 581 -9.91 -2.46 28.43
C VAL A 581 -9.38 -3.78 27.87
N VAL A 582 -8.08 -3.87 27.64
CA VAL A 582 -7.42 -5.05 27.05
C VAL A 582 -6.74 -5.85 28.16
N TYR A 583 -6.97 -7.18 28.15
CA TYR A 583 -6.32 -8.13 29.04
C TYR A 583 -5.45 -9.07 28.17
N GLU A 584 -4.17 -9.11 28.43
CA GLU A 584 -3.19 -9.94 27.73
C GLU A 584 -2.42 -10.81 28.71
N LYS A 585 -2.36 -12.13 28.45
CA LYS A 585 -1.66 -13.08 29.33
C LYS A 585 -0.14 -12.92 29.29
N ALA A 586 0.41 -12.48 28.15
CA ALA A 586 1.83 -12.20 28.03
C ALA A 586 2.20 -10.85 28.66
N ASP A 587 3.48 -10.64 28.87
CA ASP A 587 4.05 -9.39 29.35
C ASP A 587 4.14 -8.30 28.27
N VAL A 588 3.73 -8.62 27.03
CA VAL A 588 3.80 -7.74 25.86
C VAL A 588 2.63 -7.95 24.90
N LEU A 589 2.16 -6.86 24.27
CA LEU A 589 1.15 -6.91 23.22
C LEU A 589 1.72 -7.44 21.90
N GLY A 590 0.89 -8.17 21.14
CA GLY A 590 1.22 -8.61 19.79
C GLY A 590 0.80 -10.04 19.47
N GLY A 591 0.75 -10.92 20.49
CA GLY A 591 0.36 -12.33 20.32
C GLY A 591 1.17 -13.04 19.23
N THR A 592 0.54 -13.88 18.43
CA THR A 592 1.19 -14.62 17.33
C THR A 592 1.75 -13.74 16.22
N PHE A 593 1.47 -12.46 16.20
CA PHE A 593 2.07 -11.55 15.22
C PHE A 593 3.55 -11.23 15.55
N ILE A 594 3.98 -11.45 16.78
CA ILE A 594 5.40 -11.32 17.17
C ILE A 594 6.24 -12.34 16.38
N PRO A 595 6.04 -13.67 16.53
CA PRO A 595 6.77 -14.64 15.73
C PRO A 595 6.50 -14.49 14.21
N ALA A 596 5.28 -14.17 13.78
CA ALA A 596 4.96 -13.96 12.37
C ALA A 596 5.72 -12.78 11.70
N SER A 597 6.37 -11.92 12.48
CA SER A 597 7.18 -10.80 12.00
C SER A 597 8.69 -10.98 12.25
N ALA A 598 9.13 -12.16 12.68
CA ALA A 598 10.50 -12.39 13.17
C ALA A 598 11.54 -12.42 12.05
N GLU A 599 11.21 -12.98 10.89
CA GLU A 599 12.16 -13.18 9.79
C GLU A 599 12.81 -11.86 9.35
N SER A 600 14.03 -11.94 8.87
CA SER A 600 14.92 -10.79 8.60
C SER A 600 14.28 -9.76 7.66
N TYR A 601 13.63 -10.20 6.59
CA TYR A 601 12.99 -9.36 5.56
C TYR A 601 11.63 -8.78 6.00
N LYS A 602 11.06 -9.17 7.14
CA LYS A 602 9.75 -8.75 7.63
C LYS A 602 9.75 -7.45 8.46
N GLY A 603 10.70 -6.54 8.24
CA GLY A 603 10.80 -5.27 8.95
C GLY A 603 9.49 -4.47 8.96
N LYS A 604 8.76 -4.43 7.83
CA LYS A 604 7.48 -3.70 7.72
C LYS A 604 6.36 -4.29 8.58
N LEU A 605 6.40 -5.58 8.91
CA LEU A 605 5.47 -6.19 9.85
C LEU A 605 5.81 -5.75 11.28
N ARG A 606 7.10 -5.69 11.64
CA ARG A 606 7.56 -5.16 12.93
C ARG A 606 7.16 -3.68 13.10
N ASP A 607 7.27 -2.88 12.04
CA ASP A 607 6.79 -1.48 12.03
C ASP A 607 5.28 -1.39 12.31
N LEU A 608 4.48 -2.29 11.74
CA LEU A 608 3.04 -2.34 11.99
C LEU A 608 2.72 -2.71 13.44
N LEU A 609 3.42 -3.70 14.01
CA LEU A 609 3.26 -4.07 15.42
C LEU A 609 3.61 -2.91 16.35
N ALA A 610 4.70 -2.23 16.06
CA ALA A 610 5.12 -1.05 16.80
C ALA A 610 4.11 0.08 16.67
N TRP A 611 3.50 0.27 15.49
CA TRP A 611 2.42 1.23 15.28
C TRP A 611 1.20 0.90 16.14
N TYR A 612 0.74 -0.35 16.19
CA TYR A 612 -0.39 -0.75 17.04
C TYR A 612 -0.12 -0.51 18.52
N ARG A 613 1.07 -0.85 19.01
CA ARG A 613 1.47 -0.59 20.42
C ARG A 613 1.43 0.90 20.73
N ARG A 614 1.95 1.75 19.83
CA ARG A 614 1.86 3.22 19.97
C ARG A 614 0.42 3.74 19.93
N GLU A 615 -0.45 3.13 19.11
CA GLU A 615 -1.88 3.50 19.08
C GLU A 615 -2.59 3.20 20.42
N MET A 616 -2.28 2.07 21.08
CA MET A 616 -2.82 1.80 22.42
C MET A 616 -2.44 2.91 23.38
N ASP A 617 -1.20 3.30 23.36
CA ASP A 617 -0.70 4.39 24.18
C ASP A 617 -1.27 5.76 23.80
N ARG A 618 -1.25 6.11 22.52
CA ARG A 618 -1.73 7.40 21.99
C ARG A 618 -3.20 7.65 22.34
N LEU A 619 -4.00 6.59 22.26
CA LEU A 619 -5.43 6.63 22.56
C LEU A 619 -5.73 6.45 24.07
N CYS A 620 -4.72 6.34 24.93
CA CYS A 620 -4.87 6.07 26.36
C CYS A 620 -5.79 4.86 26.62
N ILE A 621 -5.57 3.76 25.92
CA ILE A 621 -6.30 2.51 26.15
C ILE A 621 -5.73 1.83 27.38
N GLU A 622 -6.61 1.38 28.30
CA GLU A 622 -6.23 0.62 29.47
C GLU A 622 -5.82 -0.79 29.06
N VAL A 623 -4.60 -1.22 29.44
CA VAL A 623 -4.02 -2.52 29.11
C VAL A 623 -3.49 -3.19 30.36
N HIS A 624 -3.92 -4.41 30.62
CA HIS A 624 -3.43 -5.29 31.66
C HIS A 624 -2.59 -6.41 31.06
N LEU A 625 -1.29 -6.28 31.15
CA LEU A 625 -0.34 -7.33 30.74
C LEU A 625 -0.16 -8.35 31.85
N SER A 626 0.41 -9.52 31.51
CA SER A 626 0.60 -10.65 32.42
C SER A 626 -0.69 -11.03 33.18
N THR A 627 -1.84 -10.90 32.49
CA THR A 627 -3.17 -11.08 33.07
C THR A 627 -3.97 -12.05 32.21
N GLU A 628 -3.95 -13.30 32.58
CA GLU A 628 -4.75 -14.34 31.92
C GLU A 628 -6.18 -14.33 32.46
N ILE A 629 -7.16 -14.25 31.58
CA ILE A 629 -8.57 -14.30 31.91
C ILE A 629 -9.12 -15.67 31.47
N THR A 630 -9.52 -16.47 32.44
CA THR A 630 -10.16 -17.77 32.23
C THR A 630 -11.65 -17.77 32.63
N ASP A 631 -12.04 -16.84 33.53
CA ASP A 631 -13.42 -16.65 33.98
C ASP A 631 -13.93 -15.26 33.56
N LEU A 632 -14.99 -15.25 32.74
CA LEU A 632 -15.61 -14.05 32.22
C LEU A 632 -16.72 -13.49 33.14
N SER A 633 -17.16 -14.23 34.17
CA SER A 633 -18.24 -13.85 35.07
C SER A 633 -17.95 -12.57 35.86
N ALA A 634 -16.66 -12.28 36.08
CA ALA A 634 -16.18 -11.08 36.79
C ALA A 634 -16.50 -9.76 36.06
N PHE A 635 -16.85 -9.82 34.76
CA PHE A 635 -17.13 -8.62 33.96
C PHE A 635 -18.62 -8.22 33.92
N GLY A 636 -19.48 -9.00 34.56
CA GLY A 636 -20.91 -8.68 34.68
C GLY A 636 -21.60 -8.57 33.32
N SER A 637 -22.23 -7.43 33.08
CA SER A 637 -22.96 -7.14 31.84
C SER A 637 -22.13 -6.38 30.79
N ASP A 638 -20.84 -6.13 31.02
CA ASP A 638 -19.99 -5.44 30.04
C ASP A 638 -19.89 -6.28 28.75
N PRO A 639 -19.94 -5.68 27.55
CA PRO A 639 -19.67 -6.38 26.32
C PRO A 639 -18.25 -6.96 26.31
N ILE A 640 -18.15 -8.25 25.98
CA ILE A 640 -16.87 -8.99 25.94
C ILE A 640 -16.51 -9.34 24.51
N VAL A 641 -15.29 -9.03 24.11
CA VAL A 641 -14.67 -9.44 22.85
C VAL A 641 -13.53 -10.41 23.15
N VAL A 642 -13.60 -11.59 22.58
CA VAL A 642 -12.56 -12.61 22.71
C VAL A 642 -11.70 -12.60 21.44
N ALA A 643 -10.40 -12.35 21.61
CA ALA A 643 -9.38 -12.24 20.58
C ALA A 643 -8.16 -13.11 20.91
N THR A 644 -8.40 -14.30 21.45
CA THR A 644 -7.37 -15.22 21.99
C THR A 644 -6.55 -15.95 20.93
N GLY A 645 -6.86 -15.75 19.64
CA GLY A 645 -6.05 -16.24 18.52
C GLY A 645 -6.21 -17.73 18.26
N SER A 646 -5.12 -18.36 17.86
CA SER A 646 -5.06 -19.76 17.43
C SER A 646 -3.85 -20.47 18.05
N VAL A 647 -3.86 -21.78 17.98
CA VAL A 647 -2.75 -22.66 18.41
C VAL A 647 -2.29 -23.54 17.27
N PRO A 648 -1.02 -23.97 17.22
CA PRO A 648 -0.52 -24.90 16.20
C PRO A 648 -1.30 -26.21 16.14
N VAL A 649 -1.38 -26.77 14.95
CA VAL A 649 -1.85 -28.15 14.73
C VAL A 649 -0.69 -29.10 15.01
N VAL A 650 -0.81 -29.93 16.03
CA VAL A 650 0.20 -30.94 16.39
C VAL A 650 -0.15 -32.25 15.72
N LEU A 651 0.81 -32.89 15.01
CA LEU A 651 0.65 -34.15 14.29
C LEU A 651 0.79 -35.36 15.22
N ARG A 652 0.00 -35.47 16.28
CA ARG A 652 0.09 -36.48 17.32
C ARG A 652 -0.01 -37.94 16.81
N GLY A 653 -0.52 -38.15 15.60
CA GLY A 653 -0.58 -39.45 14.95
C GLY A 653 0.71 -39.87 14.24
N VAL A 654 1.70 -38.99 14.15
CA VAL A 654 2.99 -39.30 13.53
C VAL A 654 3.97 -39.73 14.60
N PRO A 655 4.57 -40.91 14.54
CA PRO A 655 5.62 -41.35 15.45
C PRO A 655 6.80 -40.37 15.44
N GLY A 656 7.30 -40.01 16.62
CA GLY A 656 8.39 -39.03 16.78
C GLY A 656 7.99 -37.57 16.62
N HIS A 657 6.68 -37.24 16.56
CA HIS A 657 6.20 -35.88 16.43
C HIS A 657 6.69 -34.92 17.54
N GLU A 658 6.97 -35.48 18.73
CA GLU A 658 7.51 -34.71 19.86
C GLU A 658 8.94 -34.17 19.64
N ARG A 659 9.62 -34.64 18.59
CA ARG A 659 10.94 -34.12 18.16
C ARG A 659 10.81 -32.92 17.23
N MET A 660 9.61 -32.60 16.73
CA MET A 660 9.39 -31.48 15.87
C MET A 660 9.35 -30.18 16.68
N ILE A 661 9.95 -29.13 16.12
CA ILE A 661 9.87 -27.75 16.61
C ILE A 661 8.67 -27.10 15.91
N GLU A 662 7.73 -26.55 16.67
CA GLU A 662 6.63 -25.80 16.06
C GLU A 662 7.12 -24.51 15.39
N ALA A 663 6.51 -24.11 14.29
CA ALA A 663 6.90 -22.92 13.53
C ALA A 663 6.98 -21.66 14.40
N CYS A 664 6.03 -21.47 15.34
CA CYS A 664 6.08 -20.34 16.28
C CYS A 664 7.26 -20.41 17.24
N ASP A 665 7.65 -21.59 17.71
CA ASP A 665 8.77 -21.75 18.64
C ASP A 665 10.09 -21.45 17.94
N PHE A 666 10.25 -21.94 16.70
CA PHE A 666 11.39 -21.57 15.86
C PHE A 666 11.47 -20.06 15.65
N LEU A 667 10.37 -19.43 15.26
CA LEU A 667 10.30 -17.97 15.02
C LEU A 667 10.46 -17.15 16.31
N ASN A 668 10.24 -17.72 17.47
CA ASN A 668 10.57 -17.14 18.78
C ASN A 668 12.02 -17.43 19.23
N GLY A 669 12.85 -18.08 18.40
CA GLY A 669 14.27 -18.28 18.62
C GLY A 669 14.67 -19.68 19.09
N ALA A 670 13.81 -20.70 18.97
CA ALA A 670 14.24 -22.07 19.21
C ALA A 670 15.36 -22.45 18.21
N PRO A 671 16.48 -23.03 18.71
CA PRO A 671 17.62 -23.34 17.86
C PRO A 671 17.34 -24.51 16.93
N VAL A 672 17.91 -24.46 15.72
CA VAL A 672 17.91 -25.55 14.75
C VAL A 672 19.34 -25.84 14.26
N GLY A 673 19.58 -27.06 13.82
CA GLY A 673 20.87 -27.49 13.28
C GLY A 673 21.12 -27.00 11.86
N GLU A 674 22.01 -27.67 11.14
CA GLU A 674 22.41 -27.24 9.77
C GLU A 674 21.49 -27.81 8.68
N ASN A 675 20.93 -29.02 8.88
CA ASN A 675 20.07 -29.68 7.91
C ASN A 675 18.62 -29.70 8.43
N VAL A 676 17.77 -28.88 7.87
CA VAL A 676 16.42 -28.64 8.41
C VAL A 676 15.35 -29.14 7.45
N ALA A 677 14.48 -30.02 7.93
CA ALA A 677 13.27 -30.41 7.22
C ALA A 677 12.06 -29.59 7.67
N VAL A 678 11.42 -28.85 6.74
CA VAL A 678 10.21 -28.07 7.00
C VAL A 678 9.00 -28.86 6.52
N ILE A 679 8.14 -29.26 7.44
CA ILE A 679 6.91 -30.01 7.17
C ILE A 679 5.77 -29.01 6.98
N GLY A 680 5.25 -28.95 5.74
CA GLY A 680 4.21 -28.03 5.29
C GLY A 680 4.74 -26.89 4.41
N GLY A 681 4.46 -26.98 3.12
CA GLY A 681 4.83 -25.99 2.08
C GLY A 681 3.78 -24.88 1.90
N GLY A 682 3.06 -24.54 2.97
CA GLY A 682 2.22 -23.34 3.02
C GLY A 682 3.07 -22.06 3.04
N LEU A 683 2.42 -20.87 3.07
CA LEU A 683 3.17 -19.60 3.07
C LEU A 683 4.18 -19.52 4.22
N THR A 684 3.76 -19.83 5.44
CA THR A 684 4.64 -19.78 6.63
C THR A 684 5.82 -20.74 6.51
N GLY A 685 5.59 -21.99 6.07
CA GLY A 685 6.67 -22.95 5.90
C GLY A 685 7.65 -22.55 4.79
N CYS A 686 7.14 -22.02 3.69
CA CYS A 686 8.01 -21.49 2.64
C CYS A 686 8.80 -20.23 3.09
N GLU A 687 8.20 -19.34 3.90
CA GLU A 687 8.90 -18.18 4.45
C GLU A 687 9.98 -18.60 5.44
N ILE A 688 9.72 -19.59 6.30
CA ILE A 688 10.72 -20.18 7.20
C ILE A 688 11.86 -20.82 6.39
N ALA A 689 11.52 -21.63 5.37
CA ALA A 689 12.53 -22.27 4.52
C ALA A 689 13.40 -21.23 3.78
N TYR A 690 12.77 -20.14 3.31
CA TYR A 690 13.46 -19.01 2.68
C TYR A 690 14.44 -18.33 3.65
N GLU A 691 13.99 -18.00 4.87
CA GLU A 691 14.83 -17.41 5.91
C GLU A 691 16.02 -18.30 6.28
N LEU A 692 15.80 -19.60 6.49
CA LEU A 692 16.85 -20.56 6.81
C LEU A 692 17.88 -20.68 5.69
N ALA A 693 17.43 -20.73 4.45
CA ALA A 693 18.32 -20.77 3.28
C ALA A 693 19.10 -19.46 3.11
N LEU A 694 18.52 -18.29 3.43
CA LEU A 694 19.26 -17.01 3.50
C LEU A 694 20.35 -17.02 4.59
N GLN A 695 20.15 -17.78 5.68
CA GLN A 695 21.13 -17.99 6.73
C GLN A 695 22.22 -19.02 6.36
N GLY A 696 22.13 -19.61 5.16
CA GLY A 696 23.09 -20.59 4.65
C GLY A 696 22.83 -22.04 5.09
N LYS A 697 21.66 -22.33 5.69
CA LYS A 697 21.31 -23.71 6.12
C LYS A 697 20.83 -24.56 4.94
N ASN A 698 21.02 -25.87 5.05
CA ASN A 698 20.49 -26.84 4.11
C ASN A 698 19.04 -27.12 4.47
N VAL A 699 18.12 -26.72 3.62
CA VAL A 699 16.67 -26.81 3.90
C VAL A 699 15.99 -27.71 2.90
N SER A 700 15.07 -28.54 3.37
CA SER A 700 14.15 -29.33 2.55
C SER A 700 12.70 -28.99 2.91
N VAL A 701 11.82 -28.83 1.92
CA VAL A 701 10.39 -28.57 2.14
C VAL A 701 9.58 -29.79 1.74
N ILE A 702 8.76 -30.30 2.65
CA ILE A 702 7.88 -31.42 2.44
C ILE A 702 6.42 -30.94 2.42
N GLU A 703 5.71 -31.13 1.31
CA GLU A 703 4.32 -30.69 1.13
C GLU A 703 3.46 -31.84 0.58
N MET A 704 2.33 -32.09 1.26
CA MET A 704 1.38 -33.10 0.86
C MET A 704 0.56 -32.74 -0.39
N LYS A 705 0.48 -31.49 -0.75
CA LYS A 705 -0.20 -31.02 -1.96
C LYS A 705 0.74 -31.04 -3.17
N ASN A 706 0.15 -30.86 -4.34
CA ASN A 706 0.85 -30.84 -5.62
C ASN A 706 1.53 -29.52 -5.96
N ASP A 707 1.49 -28.52 -5.06
CA ASP A 707 2.13 -27.22 -5.26
C ASP A 707 2.42 -26.53 -3.92
N LEU A 708 3.48 -25.70 -3.87
CA LEU A 708 3.78 -24.84 -2.75
C LEU A 708 2.77 -23.69 -2.66
N ILE A 709 2.50 -23.23 -1.44
CA ILE A 709 1.62 -22.08 -1.19
C ILE A 709 0.27 -22.23 -1.91
N ALA A 710 -0.27 -23.45 -1.89
CA ALA A 710 -1.53 -23.79 -2.54
C ALA A 710 -2.77 -23.25 -1.80
N GLN A 711 -2.58 -22.54 -0.68
CA GLN A 711 -3.66 -21.88 0.04
C GLN A 711 -4.22 -20.69 -0.75
N LYS A 712 -5.53 -20.49 -0.63
CA LYS A 712 -6.20 -19.34 -1.22
C LYS A 712 -5.83 -18.01 -0.50
N GLY A 713 -5.99 -16.87 -1.20
CA GLY A 713 -5.83 -15.55 -0.61
C GLY A 713 -4.39 -15.03 -0.59
N VAL A 714 -3.40 -15.78 -1.05
CA VAL A 714 -2.03 -15.30 -1.25
C VAL A 714 -1.89 -14.71 -2.65
N CYS A 715 -1.34 -13.51 -2.75
CA CYS A 715 -1.09 -12.88 -4.05
C CYS A 715 -0.02 -13.64 -4.84
N LEU A 716 -0.23 -13.80 -6.14
CA LEU A 716 0.69 -14.50 -7.03
C LEU A 716 2.11 -13.87 -7.01
N ALA A 717 2.24 -12.56 -6.83
CA ALA A 717 3.55 -11.90 -6.72
C ALA A 717 4.38 -12.47 -5.56
N ASN A 718 3.73 -12.79 -4.43
CA ASN A 718 4.38 -13.38 -3.27
C ASN A 718 4.70 -14.86 -3.49
N SER A 719 3.73 -15.63 -3.99
CA SER A 719 3.89 -17.08 -4.14
C SER A 719 4.82 -17.46 -5.29
N SER A 720 4.77 -16.75 -6.43
CA SER A 720 5.66 -17.03 -7.57
C SER A 720 7.12 -16.70 -7.24
N TYR A 721 7.37 -15.61 -6.51
CA TYR A 721 8.73 -15.29 -6.07
C TYR A 721 9.38 -16.44 -5.30
N LEU A 722 8.70 -16.96 -4.28
CA LEU A 722 9.25 -18.03 -3.43
C LEU A 722 9.43 -19.34 -4.22
N ARG A 723 8.44 -19.71 -5.08
CA ARG A 723 8.58 -20.91 -5.93
C ARG A 723 9.77 -20.82 -6.88
N GLU A 724 9.91 -19.71 -7.58
CA GLU A 724 10.99 -19.50 -8.53
C GLU A 724 12.34 -19.38 -7.81
N TRP A 725 12.37 -18.77 -6.62
CA TRP A 725 13.57 -18.67 -5.81
C TRP A 725 14.07 -20.03 -5.33
N PHE A 726 13.18 -20.91 -4.85
CA PHE A 726 13.53 -22.27 -4.46
C PHE A 726 14.06 -23.07 -5.64
N ALA A 727 13.42 -22.93 -6.81
CA ALA A 727 13.89 -23.57 -8.03
C ALA A 727 15.28 -23.06 -8.46
N TRP A 728 15.50 -21.74 -8.43
CA TRP A 728 16.80 -21.13 -8.75
C TRP A 728 17.91 -21.56 -7.78
N LYS A 729 17.62 -21.57 -6.49
CA LYS A 729 18.58 -21.96 -5.44
C LYS A 729 18.66 -23.48 -5.23
N GLN A 730 17.92 -24.26 -6.02
CA GLN A 730 17.87 -25.73 -5.94
C GLN A 730 17.54 -26.24 -4.53
N VAL A 731 16.68 -25.53 -3.80
CA VAL A 731 16.17 -26.00 -2.51
C VAL A 731 15.32 -27.26 -2.75
N PRO A 732 15.62 -28.38 -2.09
CA PRO A 732 14.84 -29.62 -2.24
C PRO A 732 13.38 -29.42 -1.82
N VAL A 733 12.43 -29.65 -2.75
CA VAL A 733 10.98 -29.55 -2.52
C VAL A 733 10.35 -30.88 -2.88
N TYR A 734 9.73 -31.53 -1.90
CA TYR A 734 9.04 -32.79 -2.04
C TYR A 734 7.52 -32.56 -2.01
N LEU A 735 6.92 -32.43 -3.21
CA LEU A 735 5.47 -32.27 -3.39
C LEU A 735 4.76 -33.62 -3.37
N GLU A 736 3.45 -33.60 -3.10
CA GLU A 736 2.61 -34.80 -3.00
C GLU A 736 3.22 -35.86 -2.05
N THR A 737 3.91 -35.36 -0.99
CA THR A 737 4.71 -36.19 -0.06
C THR A 737 4.24 -35.94 1.36
N THR A 738 3.85 -37.04 2.04
CA THR A 738 3.28 -37.00 3.39
C THR A 738 4.26 -37.53 4.42
N LEU A 739 4.43 -36.79 5.53
CA LEU A 739 5.25 -37.21 6.66
C LEU A 739 4.66 -38.49 7.31
N LYS A 740 5.47 -39.52 7.45
CA LYS A 740 5.11 -40.79 8.07
C LYS A 740 5.68 -40.96 9.48
N GLU A 741 6.94 -40.59 9.68
CA GLU A 741 7.66 -40.76 10.94
C GLU A 741 8.80 -39.75 11.07
N VAL A 742 9.10 -39.29 12.28
CA VAL A 742 10.31 -38.52 12.62
C VAL A 742 11.25 -39.37 13.41
N ARG A 743 12.46 -39.60 12.89
CA ARG A 743 13.52 -40.36 13.53
C ARG A 743 14.66 -39.46 14.01
N ASP A 744 15.60 -40.04 14.73
CA ASP A 744 16.85 -39.37 15.00
C ASP A 744 17.66 -39.26 13.71
N GLY A 745 18.00 -38.02 13.32
CA GLY A 745 18.76 -37.73 12.10
C GLY A 745 18.00 -37.80 10.77
N ALA A 746 16.69 -38.08 10.75
CA ALA A 746 15.91 -38.12 9.49
C ALA A 746 14.40 -38.03 9.68
N VAL A 747 13.70 -37.66 8.59
CA VAL A 747 12.25 -37.88 8.46
C VAL A 747 11.97 -38.93 7.41
N VAL A 748 11.00 -39.77 7.69
CA VAL A 748 10.48 -40.78 6.73
C VAL A 748 9.17 -40.26 6.18
N CYS A 749 9.06 -40.18 4.86
CA CYS A 749 7.90 -39.67 4.15
C CYS A 749 7.37 -40.71 3.15
N THR A 750 6.13 -40.55 2.72
CA THR A 750 5.52 -41.36 1.66
C THR A 750 5.14 -40.45 0.50
N ASP A 751 5.62 -40.74 -0.71
CA ASP A 751 5.28 -40.00 -1.92
C ASP A 751 3.88 -40.42 -2.45
N LYS A 752 3.44 -39.79 -3.55
CA LYS A 752 2.15 -40.04 -4.21
C LYS A 752 1.97 -41.47 -4.71
N ASP A 753 3.06 -42.17 -4.98
CA ASP A 753 3.06 -43.54 -5.51
C ASP A 753 3.14 -44.59 -4.36
N GLY A 754 3.12 -44.11 -3.10
CA GLY A 754 3.20 -44.95 -1.88
C GLY A 754 4.61 -45.43 -1.53
N LYS A 755 5.64 -44.88 -2.22
CA LYS A 755 7.04 -45.22 -1.95
C LYS A 755 7.54 -44.43 -0.72
N GLU A 756 8.24 -45.12 0.15
CA GLU A 756 8.92 -44.51 1.28
C GLU A 756 10.21 -43.76 0.82
N ILE A 757 10.39 -42.56 1.33
CA ILE A 757 11.54 -41.71 1.10
C ILE A 757 12.08 -41.30 2.48
N GLU A 758 13.37 -41.51 2.71
CA GLU A 758 14.06 -41.02 3.90
C GLU A 758 14.84 -39.76 3.54
N ILE A 759 14.62 -38.70 4.32
CA ILE A 759 15.26 -37.40 4.12
C ILE A 759 16.09 -37.11 5.38
N ALA A 760 17.40 -37.07 5.23
CA ALA A 760 18.32 -36.78 6.32
C ALA A 760 18.17 -35.34 6.80
N CYS A 761 18.05 -35.13 8.11
CA CYS A 761 17.96 -33.81 8.74
C CYS A 761 18.31 -33.93 10.22
N ASP A 762 18.85 -32.86 10.79
CA ASP A 762 19.14 -32.76 12.23
C ASP A 762 18.07 -31.99 13.00
N SER A 763 17.19 -31.31 12.29
CA SER A 763 16.04 -30.58 12.87
C SER A 763 14.82 -30.68 11.97
N VAL A 764 13.64 -30.74 12.59
CA VAL A 764 12.35 -30.79 11.88
C VAL A 764 11.44 -29.69 12.39
N ILE A 765 10.97 -28.81 11.47
CA ILE A 765 10.03 -27.73 11.79
C ILE A 765 8.63 -28.12 11.30
N SER A 766 7.65 -28.08 12.21
CA SER A 766 6.24 -28.29 11.91
C SER A 766 5.57 -26.98 11.52
N SER A 767 5.12 -26.86 10.25
CA SER A 767 4.38 -25.71 9.72
C SER A 767 3.07 -26.14 9.04
N VAL A 768 2.32 -27.03 9.69
CA VAL A 768 1.12 -27.68 9.14
C VAL A 768 -0.18 -26.92 9.44
N GLY A 769 -0.08 -25.70 9.93
CA GLY A 769 -1.19 -24.79 10.15
C GLY A 769 -1.63 -24.62 11.59
N TYR A 770 -2.76 -23.95 11.76
CA TYR A 770 -3.30 -23.53 13.06
C TYR A 770 -4.76 -23.92 13.19
N LYS A 771 -5.25 -23.99 14.43
CA LYS A 771 -6.67 -24.17 14.77
C LYS A 771 -7.12 -23.08 15.74
N PRO A 772 -8.40 -22.62 15.64
CA PRO A 772 -8.95 -21.63 16.56
C PRO A 772 -8.82 -22.05 18.03
N ALA A 773 -8.54 -21.07 18.89
CA ALA A 773 -8.46 -21.26 20.35
C ALA A 773 -9.37 -20.24 21.09
N PRO A 774 -10.71 -20.31 20.92
CA PRO A 774 -11.64 -19.44 21.63
C PRO A 774 -11.74 -19.86 23.11
N LEU A 775 -12.06 -18.89 23.97
CA LEU A 775 -12.53 -19.22 25.32
C LEU A 775 -13.94 -19.83 25.24
N PRO A 776 -14.25 -20.86 26.02
CA PRO A 776 -15.57 -21.48 26.07
C PRO A 776 -16.57 -20.56 26.77
N ALA A 777 -17.25 -19.69 26.03
CA ALA A 777 -18.21 -18.74 26.55
C ALA A 777 -19.36 -18.52 25.58
N SER A 778 -20.58 -18.32 26.13
CA SER A 778 -21.74 -17.82 25.42
C SER A 778 -21.82 -16.29 25.55
N ASN A 779 -22.47 -15.63 24.58
CA ASN A 779 -22.70 -14.17 24.58
C ASN A 779 -21.43 -13.30 24.52
N VAL A 780 -20.39 -13.78 23.80
CA VAL A 780 -19.18 -13.02 23.51
C VAL A 780 -19.03 -12.80 22.00
N THR A 781 -18.32 -11.73 21.64
CA THR A 781 -17.96 -11.47 20.24
C THR A 781 -16.59 -12.05 19.96
N LEU A 782 -16.50 -13.05 19.07
CA LEU A 782 -15.22 -13.63 18.64
C LEU A 782 -14.64 -12.84 17.50
N VAL A 783 -13.32 -12.52 17.54
CA VAL A 783 -12.59 -11.82 16.48
C VAL A 783 -11.25 -12.48 16.18
N GLY A 784 -10.81 -12.36 14.92
CA GLY A 784 -9.55 -12.94 14.47
C GLY A 784 -9.53 -14.47 14.47
N ASP A 785 -8.35 -15.03 14.68
CA ASP A 785 -8.11 -16.46 14.50
C ASP A 785 -8.83 -17.35 15.54
N CYS A 786 -9.23 -16.81 16.68
CA CYS A 786 -10.07 -17.57 17.61
C CYS A 786 -11.49 -17.82 17.08
N LYS A 787 -11.96 -17.00 16.13
CA LYS A 787 -13.20 -17.24 15.39
C LYS A 787 -12.97 -18.15 14.21
N GLN A 788 -11.96 -17.82 13.41
CA GLN A 788 -11.57 -18.56 12.20
C GLN A 788 -10.15 -18.15 11.82
N VAL A 789 -9.26 -19.13 11.71
CA VAL A 789 -7.90 -18.89 11.26
C VAL A 789 -7.91 -18.32 9.85
N GLY A 790 -7.17 -17.22 9.67
CA GLY A 790 -7.15 -16.48 8.42
C GLY A 790 -5.82 -15.77 8.16
N ASN A 791 -5.88 -14.68 7.44
CA ASN A 791 -4.76 -13.80 7.21
C ASN A 791 -4.94 -12.47 7.95
N LEU A 792 -3.90 -11.64 7.96
CA LEU A 792 -3.90 -10.36 8.69
C LEU A 792 -5.06 -9.44 8.25
N ARG A 793 -5.45 -9.45 6.97
CA ARG A 793 -6.62 -8.69 6.49
C ARG A 793 -7.91 -9.15 7.17
N SER A 794 -8.17 -10.45 7.19
CA SER A 794 -9.39 -10.99 7.81
C SER A 794 -9.43 -10.70 9.32
N VAL A 795 -8.29 -10.72 9.99
CA VAL A 795 -8.17 -10.36 11.42
C VAL A 795 -8.50 -8.88 11.63
N ILE A 796 -7.83 -7.98 10.90
CA ILE A 796 -8.01 -6.51 11.07
C ILE A 796 -9.42 -6.09 10.68
N TRP A 797 -9.92 -6.52 9.51
CA TRP A 797 -11.26 -6.14 9.06
C TRP A 797 -12.36 -6.73 9.95
N GLY A 798 -12.23 -7.99 10.34
CA GLY A 798 -13.18 -8.62 11.25
C GLY A 798 -13.22 -7.95 12.63
N ALA A 799 -12.08 -7.54 13.15
CA ALA A 799 -11.97 -6.79 14.39
C ALA A 799 -12.58 -5.39 14.27
N TYR A 800 -12.30 -4.70 13.16
CA TYR A 800 -12.90 -3.39 12.85
C TYR A 800 -14.43 -3.48 12.78
N GLU A 801 -14.96 -4.43 12.02
CA GLU A 801 -16.40 -4.63 11.86
C GLU A 801 -17.08 -5.03 13.18
N ALA A 802 -16.43 -5.83 14.01
CA ALA A 802 -16.92 -6.17 15.34
C ALA A 802 -17.04 -4.92 16.21
N ALA A 803 -15.98 -4.10 16.24
CA ALA A 803 -15.98 -2.85 17.01
C ALA A 803 -17.01 -1.82 16.48
N MET A 804 -17.33 -1.82 15.19
CA MET A 804 -18.38 -0.96 14.63
C MET A 804 -19.80 -1.35 15.07
N LYS A 805 -20.00 -2.58 15.55
CA LYS A 805 -21.30 -3.09 16.03
C LYS A 805 -21.50 -2.94 17.55
N LEU A 806 -20.46 -2.60 18.29
CA LEU A 806 -20.53 -2.38 19.74
C LEU A 806 -21.23 -1.07 20.04
#